data_14ab95be54c4233710db5faac69ca8b6
#
_entry.id   14ab95be54c4233710db5faac69ca8b6
#
_cell.length_a   1.000
_cell.length_b   1.000
_cell.length_c   1.000
_cell.angle_alpha   90.00
_cell.angle_beta   90.00
_cell.angle_gamma   90.00
#
_symmetry.space_group_name_H-M   'P 1'
#
loop_
_entity.id
_entity.type
_entity.pdbx_description
1 polymer ?
#
loop_
_entity_poly.entity_id
_entity_poly.type
_entity_poly.pdbx_seq_one_letter_code
_entity_poly.pdbx_strand_id
1 'polypeptide(L)'
;MKNSRTVFTVQKKLMHSCIAAAIGLTMSSVAWSACTYTVTNNWGSGFTGEIKITNNTSSTVNGWSVAWQESGASVTNSWNATLSGSNPYTAASLGWNSTLAPGASASFGFQANGTASAPKVNGTLCGTATSSTASSSIPASSSSVASSVKSSAPVSSSSKSSSSISSSPVVSSSSKASSSTPNTSSFTIQEEQAGFCRVDGIANENTNTGFTGNGYINSTNAQGAAIEWAVNAPTSGRYTLSFRFANGGTANRNGSLLINGGSNGNYTIDLPVTNAWATWQTVSIEIDLVQGNNTLKLSALTADGLANIDWLKVDGAQVSAGTCGTVASSSSSSVKSSSSSSSSSSAAAKMLTLDGNPAASWFNKSRTKWNTSRADIVMSYQQSNGGWPKNLDYNSVSAGNGGSDSGTIDNGATITEMVYLAEVYKSGGNTKYRDSVRKAADFLVSSQYSTGALPQFYPLKGGYADHATFNDNGMAYALTVLDFAANKRAPFDNDVFSDSDRAKFKTAVTKGVDYILKAQWKQNGKLTVWCAQHGATDYQPKKARAYELESLSGSESVGVLAFLMTQPQTAQIEAAVKAGVNWFASPSTYLANYTYDSSQAATNPIVYKAGSRMWYRFYDLNTNRGFFSDRDGSKFYDITQMSEERRTGYSWGGSYGESIISFAQKVGYL
;
A
#
# COMPACT_ATOMS: atom_id res chain seq x y z
N MET A 1 21.46 1.02 -73.56
CA MET A 1 20.80 -0.19 -74.07
C MET A 1 19.71 -0.56 -73.11
N LYS A 2 18.52 -0.25 -73.53
CA LYS A 2 17.32 -1.08 -73.80
C LYS A 2 16.80 -1.76 -72.51
N ASN A 3 15.71 -1.22 -71.95
CA ASN A 3 14.27 -1.62 -72.08
C ASN A 3 13.97 -2.89 -71.29
N SER A 4 12.89 -3.05 -70.59
CA SER A 4 11.51 -2.61 -70.82
C SER A 4 10.63 -2.83 -69.53
N ARG A 5 9.71 -1.93 -69.36
CA ARG A 5 8.45 -1.93 -68.65
C ARG A 5 7.61 -3.20 -68.88
N THR A 6 6.77 -3.60 -67.90
CA THR A 6 5.33 -3.68 -68.20
C THR A 6 4.49 -3.60 -66.90
N VAL A 7 3.59 -2.66 -66.92
CA VAL A 7 2.45 -2.38 -66.03
C VAL A 7 1.28 -3.23 -66.52
N PHE A 8 0.43 -3.76 -65.62
CA PHE A 8 -0.99 -3.92 -65.94
C PHE A 8 -1.87 -3.71 -64.68
N THR A 9 -2.67 -2.72 -64.85
CA THR A 9 -3.82 -2.28 -64.02
C THR A 9 -5.09 -2.87 -64.68
N VAL A 10 -6.27 -2.78 -63.89
CA VAL A 10 -7.67 -2.78 -64.40
C VAL A 10 -8.44 -4.04 -64.06
N GLN A 11 -9.63 -4.05 -63.53
CA GLN A 11 -10.73 -3.17 -63.09
C GLN A 11 -11.87 -4.04 -62.55
N LYS A 12 -12.56 -3.45 -61.62
CA LYS A 12 -14.00 -3.42 -61.25
C LYS A 12 -15.07 -4.17 -62.07
N LYS A 13 -16.09 -4.57 -61.29
CA LYS A 13 -17.57 -4.72 -61.52
C LYS A 13 -18.05 -6.17 -61.64
N LEU A 14 -19.17 -6.61 -61.16
CA LEU A 14 -20.48 -6.13 -60.65
C LEU A 14 -21.26 -7.32 -60.07
N MET A 15 -22.03 -7.04 -59.02
CA MET A 15 -23.34 -7.59 -58.61
C MET A 15 -23.92 -8.81 -59.34
N HIS A 16 -24.42 -9.79 -58.62
CA HIS A 16 -25.84 -10.07 -58.34
C HIS A 16 -26.04 -11.34 -57.50
N SER A 17 -26.74 -11.18 -56.40
CA SER A 17 -27.96 -11.83 -55.88
C SER A 17 -28.02 -13.35 -55.67
N CYS A 18 -28.38 -13.62 -54.36
CA CYS A 18 -29.24 -14.69 -53.88
C CYS A 18 -28.73 -16.13 -53.88
N ILE A 19 -28.48 -16.67 -52.68
CA ILE A 19 -29.36 -17.69 -52.06
C ILE A 19 -28.82 -17.96 -50.66
N ALA A 20 -29.71 -17.86 -49.66
CA ALA A 20 -29.47 -18.19 -48.28
C ALA A 20 -29.24 -19.71 -48.10
N ALA A 21 -28.11 -20.06 -47.53
CA ALA A 21 -27.92 -21.34 -46.85
C ALA A 21 -27.36 -21.03 -45.45
N ALA A 22 -28.23 -21.13 -44.46
CA ALA A 22 -27.88 -21.07 -43.07
C ALA A 22 -27.02 -22.31 -42.71
N ILE A 23 -25.73 -22.14 -42.66
CA ILE A 23 -24.84 -23.08 -41.96
C ILE A 23 -24.69 -22.54 -40.56
N GLY A 24 -25.41 -23.11 -39.63
CA GLY A 24 -25.25 -22.90 -38.20
C GLY A 24 -23.87 -23.42 -37.78
N LEU A 25 -22.88 -22.49 -37.64
CA LEU A 25 -21.70 -22.79 -36.84
C LEU A 25 -22.15 -22.77 -35.38
N THR A 26 -22.37 -23.95 -34.83
CA THR A 26 -22.35 -24.13 -33.38
C THR A 26 -20.93 -23.85 -32.90
N MET A 27 -20.69 -22.64 -32.42
CA MET A 27 -19.54 -22.38 -31.58
C MET A 27 -19.72 -23.22 -30.30
N SER A 28 -19.00 -24.32 -30.18
CA SER A 28 -18.84 -25.04 -28.93
C SER A 28 -18.16 -24.06 -27.98
N SER A 29 -18.94 -23.44 -27.10
CA SER A 29 -18.41 -22.72 -25.96
C SER A 29 -17.67 -23.72 -25.10
N VAL A 30 -16.34 -23.65 -25.10
CA VAL A 30 -15.53 -24.30 -24.09
C VAL A 30 -15.97 -23.67 -22.76
N ALA A 31 -16.72 -24.41 -21.98
CA ALA A 31 -17.12 -23.97 -20.65
C ALA A 31 -15.87 -23.92 -19.78
N TRP A 32 -15.31 -22.74 -19.63
CA TRP A 32 -14.25 -22.48 -18.65
C TRP A 32 -14.86 -22.68 -17.27
N SER A 33 -14.22 -23.53 -16.46
CA SER A 33 -14.63 -23.73 -15.08
C SER A 33 -14.61 -22.39 -14.35
N ALA A 34 -15.71 -22.03 -13.70
CA ALA A 34 -15.82 -20.79 -12.92
C ALA A 34 -14.90 -20.80 -11.68
N CYS A 35 -14.35 -21.97 -11.29
CA CYS A 35 -13.42 -22.13 -10.20
C CYS A 35 -12.19 -22.91 -10.65
N THR A 36 -11.02 -22.37 -10.38
CA THR A 36 -9.74 -22.97 -10.75
C THR A 36 -8.91 -23.19 -9.48
N TYR A 37 -8.45 -24.42 -9.28
CA TYR A 37 -7.45 -24.77 -8.26
C TYR A 37 -6.07 -24.84 -8.92
N THR A 38 -5.09 -24.18 -8.33
CA THR A 38 -3.71 -24.11 -8.83
C THR A 38 -2.73 -24.38 -7.70
N VAL A 39 -1.79 -25.30 -7.88
CA VAL A 39 -0.62 -25.44 -7.00
C VAL A 39 0.40 -24.39 -7.42
N THR A 40 0.62 -23.38 -6.58
CA THR A 40 1.49 -22.24 -6.91
C THR A 40 2.94 -22.48 -6.51
N ASN A 41 3.18 -23.35 -5.52
CA ASN A 41 4.51 -23.77 -5.11
C ASN A 41 4.43 -25.16 -4.48
N ASN A 42 5.42 -26.02 -4.73
CA ASN A 42 5.51 -27.39 -4.19
C ASN A 42 6.95 -27.68 -3.76
N TRP A 43 7.15 -27.99 -2.48
CA TRP A 43 8.46 -28.30 -1.89
C TRP A 43 8.60 -29.77 -1.46
N GLY A 44 7.74 -30.65 -1.97
CA GLY A 44 7.78 -32.09 -1.75
C GLY A 44 7.07 -32.59 -0.48
N SER A 45 7.34 -32.01 0.68
CA SER A 45 6.65 -32.33 1.94
C SER A 45 5.41 -31.48 2.18
N GLY A 46 5.13 -30.51 1.30
CA GLY A 46 3.97 -29.63 1.36
C GLY A 46 3.92 -28.71 0.14
N PHE A 47 2.88 -27.88 0.06
CA PHE A 47 2.64 -26.99 -1.06
C PHE A 47 1.80 -25.76 -0.68
N THR A 48 1.81 -24.79 -1.56
CA THR A 48 0.86 -23.66 -1.54
C THR A 48 -0.13 -23.85 -2.67
N GLY A 49 -1.43 -23.80 -2.36
CA GLY A 49 -2.52 -23.82 -3.32
C GLY A 49 -3.21 -22.45 -3.41
N GLU A 50 -3.76 -22.14 -4.57
CA GLU A 50 -4.66 -21.00 -4.81
C GLU A 50 -5.95 -21.51 -5.45
N ILE A 51 -7.08 -21.01 -4.98
CA ILE A 51 -8.38 -21.22 -5.62
C ILE A 51 -8.90 -19.86 -6.09
N LYS A 52 -9.14 -19.75 -7.40
CA LYS A 52 -9.75 -18.58 -8.04
C LYS A 52 -11.19 -18.89 -8.39
N ILE A 53 -12.09 -18.00 -8.00
CA ILE A 53 -13.53 -18.05 -8.24
C ILE A 53 -13.89 -16.92 -9.20
N THR A 54 -14.56 -17.21 -10.31
CA THR A 54 -15.01 -16.19 -11.28
C THR A 54 -16.53 -16.19 -11.36
N ASN A 55 -17.12 -15.02 -11.29
CA ASN A 55 -18.55 -14.85 -11.50
C ASN A 55 -18.87 -14.84 -13.01
N ASN A 56 -19.18 -16.00 -13.55
CA ASN A 56 -19.60 -16.15 -14.96
C ASN A 56 -21.11 -15.94 -15.17
N THR A 57 -21.82 -15.42 -14.17
CA THR A 57 -23.24 -15.06 -14.30
C THR A 57 -23.40 -13.63 -14.83
N SER A 58 -24.60 -13.28 -15.26
CA SER A 58 -24.92 -11.92 -15.73
C SER A 58 -25.28 -10.94 -14.60
N SER A 59 -25.25 -11.38 -13.34
CA SER A 59 -25.64 -10.59 -12.17
C SER A 59 -24.51 -10.50 -11.17
N THR A 60 -24.45 -9.42 -10.40
CA THR A 60 -23.54 -9.30 -9.27
C THR A 60 -23.90 -10.33 -8.18
N VAL A 61 -22.91 -11.05 -7.70
CA VAL A 61 -23.05 -12.03 -6.61
C VAL A 61 -22.43 -11.44 -5.34
N ASN A 62 -23.17 -11.52 -4.24
CA ASN A 62 -22.73 -11.11 -2.92
C ASN A 62 -22.51 -12.35 -2.04
N GLY A 63 -21.27 -12.58 -1.68
CA GLY A 63 -20.85 -13.79 -0.97
C GLY A 63 -20.57 -14.95 -1.92
N TRP A 64 -19.44 -15.61 -1.70
CA TRP A 64 -19.09 -16.86 -2.36
C TRP A 64 -18.63 -17.88 -1.32
N SER A 65 -18.88 -19.15 -1.60
CA SER A 65 -18.39 -20.27 -0.82
C SER A 65 -17.99 -21.41 -1.74
N VAL A 66 -16.86 -22.03 -1.44
CA VAL A 66 -16.33 -23.18 -2.18
C VAL A 66 -15.92 -24.29 -1.22
N ALA A 67 -16.01 -25.52 -1.68
CA ALA A 67 -15.56 -26.70 -0.94
C ALA A 67 -14.69 -27.59 -1.83
N TRP A 68 -13.64 -28.18 -1.24
CA TRP A 68 -12.77 -29.14 -1.91
C TRP A 68 -12.25 -30.17 -0.91
N GLN A 69 -11.71 -31.25 -1.43
CA GLN A 69 -11.15 -32.33 -0.63
C GLN A 69 -9.73 -32.66 -1.10
N GLU A 70 -8.77 -32.50 -0.21
CA GLU A 70 -7.38 -32.88 -0.49
C GLU A 70 -7.20 -34.41 -0.41
N SER A 71 -6.39 -34.95 -1.31
CA SER A 71 -5.98 -36.36 -1.28
C SER A 71 -4.52 -36.42 -0.88
N GLY A 72 -4.25 -36.88 0.35
CA GLY A 72 -2.89 -37.02 0.85
C GLY A 72 -2.24 -35.74 1.38
N ALA A 73 -3.04 -34.70 1.64
CA ALA A 73 -2.56 -33.46 2.21
C ALA A 73 -3.54 -32.87 3.25
N SER A 74 -2.99 -32.06 4.17
CA SER A 74 -3.74 -31.35 5.19
C SER A 74 -3.44 -29.85 5.12
N VAL A 75 -4.48 -29.01 4.99
CA VAL A 75 -4.34 -27.55 5.01
C VAL A 75 -3.96 -27.11 6.40
N THR A 76 -2.90 -26.31 6.48
CA THR A 76 -2.32 -25.83 7.75
C THR A 76 -2.53 -24.34 7.98
N ASN A 77 -2.72 -23.56 6.90
CA ASN A 77 -2.95 -22.14 6.94
C ASN A 77 -3.73 -21.68 5.71
N SER A 78 -4.48 -20.58 5.82
CA SER A 78 -5.18 -19.96 4.68
C SER A 78 -5.23 -18.43 4.81
N TRP A 79 -5.39 -17.74 3.68
CA TRP A 79 -5.53 -16.29 3.62
C TRP A 79 -6.54 -15.89 2.54
N ASN A 80 -7.16 -14.73 2.71
CA ASN A 80 -8.19 -14.15 1.83
C ASN A 80 -9.52 -14.94 1.78
N ALA A 81 -9.75 -15.84 2.74
CA ALA A 81 -11.03 -16.51 2.95
C ALA A 81 -11.18 -16.94 4.41
N THR A 82 -12.41 -17.15 4.86
CA THR A 82 -12.67 -17.86 6.11
C THR A 82 -12.69 -19.35 5.84
N LEU A 83 -11.70 -20.07 6.33
CA LEU A 83 -11.58 -21.54 6.18
C LEU A 83 -12.32 -22.24 7.31
N SER A 84 -13.01 -23.32 6.98
CA SER A 84 -13.65 -24.25 7.93
C SER A 84 -13.58 -25.69 7.44
N GLY A 85 -13.86 -26.64 8.34
CA GLY A 85 -13.74 -28.07 8.06
C GLY A 85 -12.31 -28.60 8.18
N SER A 86 -12.17 -29.91 8.19
CA SER A 86 -10.90 -30.64 8.35
C SER A 86 -10.64 -31.66 7.24
N ASN A 87 -11.20 -31.45 6.06
CA ASN A 87 -11.17 -32.30 4.86
C ASN A 87 -12.44 -33.20 4.74
N PRO A 88 -13.47 -32.76 3.98
CA PRO A 88 -13.39 -31.63 3.04
C PRO A 88 -13.32 -30.28 3.71
N TYR A 89 -12.56 -29.37 3.09
CA TYR A 89 -12.44 -27.99 3.49
C TYR A 89 -13.52 -27.13 2.84
N THR A 90 -13.97 -26.09 3.55
CA THR A 90 -14.86 -25.06 3.00
C THR A 90 -14.24 -23.71 3.21
N ALA A 91 -14.19 -22.90 2.16
CA ALA A 91 -13.77 -21.50 2.23
C ALA A 91 -14.90 -20.58 1.82
N ALA A 92 -15.11 -19.53 2.61
CA ALA A 92 -16.11 -18.50 2.36
C ALA A 92 -15.45 -17.12 2.19
N SER A 93 -16.11 -16.23 1.45
CA SER A 93 -15.67 -14.86 1.23
C SER A 93 -15.51 -14.08 2.54
N LEU A 94 -14.56 -13.16 2.54
CA LEU A 94 -14.45 -12.08 3.52
C LEU A 94 -15.27 -10.87 3.06
N GLY A 95 -15.59 -9.95 3.97
CA GLY A 95 -16.41 -8.78 3.63
C GLY A 95 -15.89 -7.98 2.43
N TRP A 96 -14.58 -7.84 2.30
CA TRP A 96 -13.93 -7.05 1.25
C TRP A 96 -13.84 -7.73 -0.12
N ASN A 97 -13.97 -9.07 -0.21
CA ASN A 97 -13.90 -9.83 -1.47
C ASN A 97 -15.19 -10.61 -1.77
N SER A 98 -16.28 -10.27 -1.09
CA SER A 98 -17.54 -10.99 -1.18
C SER A 98 -18.35 -10.61 -2.42
N THR A 99 -18.22 -9.38 -2.91
CA THR A 99 -19.02 -8.88 -4.04
C THR A 99 -18.28 -9.07 -5.35
N LEU A 100 -18.84 -9.87 -6.24
CA LEU A 100 -18.29 -10.14 -7.57
C LEU A 100 -19.27 -9.68 -8.65
N ALA A 101 -18.94 -8.62 -9.36
CA ALA A 101 -19.66 -8.20 -10.57
C ALA A 101 -19.53 -9.28 -11.67
N PRO A 102 -20.38 -9.27 -12.70
CA PRO A 102 -20.24 -10.16 -13.86
C PRO A 102 -18.82 -10.11 -14.45
N GLY A 103 -18.19 -11.26 -14.61
CA GLY A 103 -16.80 -11.40 -15.07
C GLY A 103 -15.71 -11.15 -14.02
N ALA A 104 -16.06 -10.63 -12.84
CA ALA A 104 -15.09 -10.40 -11.76
C ALA A 104 -14.68 -11.72 -11.08
N SER A 105 -13.49 -11.71 -10.47
CA SER A 105 -12.94 -12.89 -9.79
C SER A 105 -12.45 -12.52 -8.39
N ALA A 106 -12.51 -13.47 -7.47
CA ALA A 106 -11.78 -13.48 -6.22
C ALA A 106 -10.83 -14.68 -6.18
N SER A 107 -9.71 -14.55 -5.47
CA SER A 107 -8.81 -15.67 -5.16
C SER A 107 -8.53 -15.72 -3.66
N PHE A 108 -8.30 -16.92 -3.17
CA PHE A 108 -7.73 -17.14 -1.85
C PHE A 108 -6.67 -18.22 -1.93
N GLY A 109 -5.72 -18.17 -1.00
CA GLY A 109 -4.64 -19.14 -0.95
C GLY A 109 -4.61 -19.91 0.35
N PHE A 110 -3.87 -21.01 0.33
CA PHE A 110 -3.64 -21.83 1.52
C PHE A 110 -2.31 -22.58 1.43
N GLN A 111 -1.79 -22.97 2.58
CA GLN A 111 -0.66 -23.90 2.71
C GLN A 111 -1.16 -25.25 3.16
N ALA A 112 -0.57 -26.32 2.62
CA ALA A 112 -0.87 -27.68 3.02
C ALA A 112 0.42 -28.51 3.19
N ASN A 113 0.43 -29.39 4.17
CA ASN A 113 1.44 -30.42 4.33
C ASN A 113 0.96 -31.71 3.65
N GLY A 114 1.83 -32.35 2.90
CA GLY A 114 1.56 -33.58 2.17
C GLY A 114 1.77 -33.46 0.66
N THR A 115 1.23 -34.38 -0.08
CA THR A 115 1.40 -34.42 -1.54
C THR A 115 0.45 -33.47 -2.23
N ALA A 116 0.99 -32.62 -3.11
CA ALA A 116 0.19 -31.68 -3.89
C ALA A 116 -0.74 -32.43 -4.87
N SER A 117 -2.01 -32.05 -4.87
CA SER A 117 -3.01 -32.47 -5.85
C SER A 117 -3.80 -31.23 -6.30
N ALA A 118 -4.56 -31.36 -7.37
CA ALA A 118 -5.47 -30.30 -7.83
C ALA A 118 -6.89 -30.86 -7.86
N PRO A 119 -7.53 -30.98 -6.70
CA PRO A 119 -8.86 -31.54 -6.60
C PRO A 119 -9.92 -30.65 -7.25
N LYS A 120 -11.06 -31.25 -7.55
CA LYS A 120 -12.24 -30.49 -8.03
C LYS A 120 -12.74 -29.57 -6.92
N VAL A 121 -12.97 -28.31 -7.28
CA VAL A 121 -13.60 -27.32 -6.41
C VAL A 121 -15.09 -27.27 -6.72
N ASN A 122 -15.91 -27.33 -5.68
CA ASN A 122 -17.38 -27.21 -5.77
C ASN A 122 -17.81 -25.92 -5.05
N GLY A 123 -18.90 -25.30 -5.49
CA GLY A 123 -19.39 -24.08 -4.87
C GLY A 123 -20.47 -23.41 -5.68
N THR A 124 -21.09 -22.38 -5.13
CA THR A 124 -22.24 -21.67 -5.75
C THR A 124 -21.91 -21.09 -7.13
N LEU A 125 -20.66 -20.73 -7.36
CA LEU A 125 -20.16 -20.20 -8.64
C LEU A 125 -19.33 -21.20 -9.44
N CYS A 126 -18.98 -22.37 -8.86
CA CYS A 126 -18.23 -23.43 -9.53
C CYS A 126 -19.22 -24.35 -10.24
N GLY A 127 -19.60 -24.03 -11.48
CA GLY A 127 -20.64 -24.77 -12.22
C GLY A 127 -20.45 -26.30 -12.18
N THR A 128 -21.53 -27.03 -11.92
CA THR A 128 -21.62 -28.45 -12.22
C THR A 128 -21.74 -28.59 -13.73
N ALA A 129 -20.75 -29.22 -14.36
CA ALA A 129 -20.90 -29.66 -15.75
C ALA A 129 -22.06 -30.68 -15.81
N THR A 130 -23.19 -30.28 -16.34
CA THR A 130 -24.24 -31.21 -16.75
C THR A 130 -23.69 -32.03 -17.90
N SER A 131 -23.38 -33.29 -17.63
CA SER A 131 -23.10 -34.27 -18.67
C SER A 131 -24.41 -34.60 -19.39
N SER A 132 -24.57 -34.15 -20.62
CA SER A 132 -25.53 -34.73 -21.54
C SER A 132 -24.98 -36.09 -21.98
N THR A 133 -25.73 -37.13 -21.60
CA THR A 133 -25.57 -38.51 -22.05
C THR A 133 -25.73 -38.61 -23.57
N ALA A 134 -24.75 -39.16 -24.22
CA ALA A 134 -24.94 -39.87 -25.48
C ALA A 134 -24.45 -41.31 -25.29
N SER A 135 -25.41 -42.17 -25.39
CA SER A 135 -25.30 -43.63 -25.28
C SER A 135 -24.54 -44.22 -26.47
N SER A 136 -23.64 -45.14 -26.24
CA SER A 136 -23.43 -46.32 -27.11
C SER A 136 -22.76 -47.47 -26.37
N SER A 137 -23.41 -48.54 -26.52
CA SER A 137 -23.36 -49.87 -25.97
C SER A 137 -22.05 -50.70 -26.17
N ILE A 138 -21.69 -51.44 -25.13
CA ILE A 138 -21.60 -52.93 -24.92
C ILE A 138 -20.26 -53.56 -25.32
N PRO A 139 -19.78 -54.70 -24.73
CA PRO A 139 -20.17 -55.47 -23.53
C PRO A 139 -19.00 -55.96 -22.58
N ALA A 140 -19.45 -56.36 -21.46
CA ALA A 140 -19.14 -57.34 -20.41
C ALA A 140 -17.98 -58.36 -20.47
N SER A 141 -17.43 -58.66 -19.30
CA SER A 141 -17.37 -59.97 -18.64
C SER A 141 -16.77 -59.82 -17.24
N SER A 142 -17.53 -60.08 -16.21
CA SER A 142 -17.68 -61.24 -15.32
C SER A 142 -16.38 -61.58 -14.56
N SER A 143 -16.35 -61.68 -13.25
CA SER A 143 -17.06 -62.57 -12.33
C SER A 143 -16.71 -62.16 -10.88
N SER A 144 -17.69 -61.99 -10.01
CA SER A 144 -18.11 -62.84 -8.89
C SER A 144 -16.98 -63.21 -7.88
N VAL A 145 -17.16 -63.07 -6.57
CA VAL A 145 -17.95 -63.89 -5.68
C VAL A 145 -18.15 -63.17 -4.33
N ALA A 146 -19.33 -63.33 -3.80
CA ALA A 146 -19.88 -62.97 -2.53
C ALA A 146 -19.33 -63.71 -1.32
N SER A 147 -19.60 -63.15 -0.15
CA SER A 147 -20.28 -63.80 0.99
C SER A 147 -20.09 -62.92 2.24
N SER A 148 -21.12 -62.26 2.75
CA SER A 148 -22.08 -62.66 3.80
C SER A 148 -21.36 -63.04 5.13
N VAL A 149 -21.75 -62.58 6.32
CA VAL A 149 -22.99 -62.74 7.01
C VAL A 149 -22.97 -61.97 8.35
N LYS A 150 -24.08 -61.31 8.68
CA LYS A 150 -24.80 -61.15 9.96
C LYS A 150 -24.08 -60.66 11.21
N SER A 151 -24.61 -59.60 11.79
CA SER A 151 -25.77 -59.49 12.69
C SER A 151 -25.43 -59.56 14.16
N SER A 152 -25.71 -58.50 14.90
CA SER A 152 -26.77 -58.45 15.90
C SER A 152 -26.64 -57.22 16.78
N ALA A 153 -27.69 -56.45 16.81
CA ALA A 153 -28.09 -55.69 17.97
C ALA A 153 -28.86 -56.67 18.90
N PRO A 154 -29.25 -56.36 20.14
CA PRO A 154 -30.01 -55.19 20.49
C PRO A 154 -29.91 -54.65 21.96
N VAL A 155 -30.58 -53.52 22.18
CA VAL A 155 -31.61 -53.20 23.20
C VAL A 155 -31.16 -52.60 24.53
N SER A 156 -31.52 -51.34 24.68
CA SER A 156 -32.43 -50.64 25.62
C SER A 156 -32.07 -50.67 27.09
N SER A 157 -32.26 -49.59 27.80
CA SER A 157 -33.51 -49.00 28.32
C SER A 157 -33.18 -47.71 29.08
N SER A 158 -33.88 -46.61 28.83
CA SER A 158 -34.96 -45.99 29.57
C SER A 158 -34.63 -45.68 31.06
N SER A 159 -34.81 -44.45 31.47
CA SER A 159 -36.02 -43.82 31.90
C SER A 159 -35.71 -42.42 32.43
N LYS A 160 -36.43 -41.36 32.03
CA LYS A 160 -37.52 -40.64 32.66
C LYS A 160 -37.25 -40.32 34.15
N SER A 161 -37.36 -39.08 34.60
CA SER A 161 -38.50 -38.12 34.65
C SER A 161 -38.05 -36.88 35.40
N SER A 162 -38.34 -35.68 34.95
CA SER A 162 -39.49 -34.77 35.21
C SER A 162 -39.66 -34.27 36.65
N SER A 163 -39.87 -33.00 36.66
CA SER A 163 -40.75 -32.15 37.49
C SER A 163 -39.99 -31.17 38.37
N SER A 164 -40.03 -29.90 38.12
CA SER A 164 -41.09 -28.87 38.31
C SER A 164 -41.18 -28.29 39.72
N ILE A 165 -41.24 -26.96 39.71
CA ILE A 165 -42.02 -26.05 40.55
C ILE A 165 -41.28 -25.47 41.79
N SER A 166 -41.03 -24.19 41.75
CA SER A 166 -41.80 -23.05 42.30
C SER A 166 -41.26 -22.38 43.55
N SER A 167 -41.29 -21.07 43.45
CA SER A 167 -41.62 -20.04 44.45
C SER A 167 -40.55 -19.52 45.40
N SER A 168 -40.40 -18.24 45.23
CA SER A 168 -39.91 -17.23 46.21
C SER A 168 -40.72 -17.26 47.52
N PRO A 169 -40.37 -16.57 48.60
CA PRO A 169 -39.98 -15.15 48.64
C PRO A 169 -38.99 -14.70 49.74
N VAL A 170 -38.41 -13.53 49.51
CA VAL A 170 -38.25 -12.35 50.40
C VAL A 170 -37.68 -12.51 51.79
N VAL A 171 -36.64 -11.77 52.17
CA VAL A 171 -36.66 -10.57 52.98
C VAL A 171 -35.30 -9.90 53.10
N SER A 172 -35.34 -8.61 52.90
CA SER A 172 -34.47 -7.49 53.09
C SER A 172 -33.37 -7.55 54.13
N SER A 173 -32.20 -7.00 53.79
CA SER A 173 -31.58 -6.01 54.68
C SER A 173 -30.76 -5.00 53.89
N SER A 174 -31.13 -3.78 54.10
CA SER A 174 -30.61 -2.54 53.55
C SER A 174 -29.18 -2.25 53.95
N SER A 175 -28.34 -1.94 52.96
CA SER A 175 -27.26 -0.98 53.17
C SER A 175 -27.24 -0.02 52.00
N LYS A 176 -27.50 1.22 52.33
CA LYS A 176 -27.54 2.40 51.51
C LYS A 176 -26.16 2.62 50.89
N ALA A 177 -25.99 2.34 49.61
CA ALA A 177 -24.93 2.89 48.80
C ALA A 177 -25.53 4.02 47.96
N SER A 178 -25.05 5.20 48.21
CA SER A 178 -25.38 6.44 47.52
C SER A 178 -25.26 6.27 46.02
N SER A 179 -26.36 6.37 45.29
CA SER A 179 -26.35 6.48 43.83
C SER A 179 -25.83 7.86 43.44
N SER A 180 -24.56 7.99 43.19
CA SER A 180 -24.06 9.09 42.35
C SER A 180 -24.46 8.75 40.93
N THR A 181 -25.47 9.44 40.40
CA THR A 181 -25.68 9.57 38.95
C THR A 181 -24.36 9.97 38.31
N PRO A 182 -23.88 9.27 37.25
CA PRO A 182 -22.73 9.73 36.51
C PRO A 182 -23.11 11.06 35.88
N ASN A 183 -22.45 12.13 36.28
CA ASN A 183 -22.51 13.41 35.59
C ASN A 183 -21.80 13.22 34.24
N THR A 184 -22.53 12.73 33.23
CA THR A 184 -22.01 12.56 31.86
C THR A 184 -21.94 13.93 31.21
N SER A 185 -20.87 14.67 31.51
CA SER A 185 -20.53 15.82 30.69
C SER A 185 -20.10 15.31 29.32
N SER A 186 -20.63 15.91 28.26
CA SER A 186 -20.25 15.65 26.89
C SER A 186 -19.51 16.83 26.31
N PHE A 187 -18.54 16.58 25.44
CA PHE A 187 -17.83 17.60 24.69
C PHE A 187 -18.23 17.50 23.21
N THR A 188 -18.71 18.60 22.63
CA THR A 188 -19.14 18.67 21.22
C THR A 188 -18.21 19.58 20.44
N ILE A 189 -17.81 19.14 19.26
CA ILE A 189 -17.04 19.93 18.28
C ILE A 189 -17.92 20.16 17.07
N GLN A 190 -18.26 21.41 16.83
CA GLN A 190 -18.92 21.86 15.61
C GLN A 190 -17.89 22.25 14.56
N GLU A 191 -18.36 22.58 13.36
CA GLU A 191 -17.54 23.11 12.28
C GLU A 191 -16.68 24.28 12.75
N GLU A 192 -15.41 24.30 12.34
CA GLU A 192 -14.44 25.36 12.62
C GLU A 192 -14.18 25.68 14.12
N GLN A 193 -14.68 24.86 15.05
CA GLN A 193 -14.41 25.02 16.48
C GLN A 193 -13.10 24.37 16.92
N ALA A 194 -12.65 24.71 18.12
CA ALA A 194 -11.49 24.06 18.73
C ALA A 194 -11.69 22.54 18.78
N GLY A 195 -10.72 21.79 18.25
CA GLY A 195 -10.79 20.34 18.07
C GLY A 195 -11.21 19.91 16.66
N PHE A 196 -11.82 20.79 15.84
CA PHE A 196 -11.93 20.56 14.39
C PHE A 196 -10.60 20.86 13.71
N CYS A 197 -10.07 19.93 12.92
CA CYS A 197 -8.72 20.05 12.36
C CYS A 197 -8.73 20.38 10.87
N ARG A 198 -9.47 19.63 10.08
CA ARG A 198 -9.59 19.86 8.64
C ARG A 198 -10.68 19.01 8.00
N VAL A 199 -11.01 19.36 6.77
CA VAL A 199 -11.81 18.54 5.86
C VAL A 199 -11.26 18.63 4.43
N ASP A 200 -11.35 17.53 3.71
CA ASP A 200 -11.19 17.52 2.26
C ASP A 200 -12.54 17.92 1.65
N GLY A 201 -12.85 19.24 1.63
CA GLY A 201 -14.14 19.77 1.23
C GLY A 201 -14.41 21.16 1.81
N ILE A 202 -15.66 21.41 2.20
CA ILE A 202 -16.13 22.68 2.78
C ILE A 202 -16.29 22.48 4.28
N ALA A 203 -15.57 23.28 5.07
CA ALA A 203 -15.57 23.19 6.53
C ALA A 203 -16.87 23.71 7.15
N ASN A 204 -17.49 24.70 6.52
CA ASN A 204 -18.72 25.34 7.00
C ASN A 204 -19.63 25.64 5.82
N GLU A 205 -20.59 24.75 5.54
CA GLU A 205 -21.62 24.90 4.53
C GLU A 205 -22.99 25.06 5.23
N ASN A 206 -23.88 25.89 4.67
CA ASN A 206 -25.18 26.21 5.25
C ASN A 206 -26.33 26.19 4.24
N THR A 207 -26.15 25.53 3.09
CA THR A 207 -27.15 25.47 2.01
C THR A 207 -28.36 24.60 2.35
N ASN A 208 -28.20 23.61 3.23
CA ASN A 208 -29.29 22.76 3.72
C ASN A 208 -29.69 23.17 5.14
N THR A 209 -30.99 23.13 5.47
CA THR A 209 -31.49 23.52 6.79
C THR A 209 -31.44 22.37 7.80
N GLY A 210 -31.66 22.70 9.09
CA GLY A 210 -31.83 21.71 10.17
C GLY A 210 -30.55 21.33 10.90
N PHE A 211 -29.40 21.88 10.53
CA PHE A 211 -28.14 21.78 11.29
C PHE A 211 -28.19 22.59 12.58
N THR A 212 -27.22 22.40 13.46
CA THR A 212 -26.98 23.20 14.67
C THR A 212 -25.73 24.06 14.45
N GLY A 213 -25.58 25.16 15.20
CA GLY A 213 -24.42 26.04 15.01
C GLY A 213 -24.55 26.96 13.79
N ASN A 214 -23.46 27.18 13.07
CA ASN A 214 -23.39 28.11 11.94
C ASN A 214 -23.46 27.42 10.57
N GLY A 215 -23.33 26.10 10.54
CA GLY A 215 -23.31 25.29 9.33
C GLY A 215 -23.06 23.82 9.60
N TYR A 216 -22.48 23.14 8.64
CA TYR A 216 -22.08 21.74 8.69
C TYR A 216 -20.87 21.47 7.80
N ILE A 217 -20.19 20.38 8.05
CA ILE A 217 -19.01 19.95 7.29
C ILE A 217 -19.48 19.13 6.08
N ASN A 218 -19.08 19.53 4.87
CA ASN A 218 -19.36 18.81 3.62
C ASN A 218 -18.05 18.34 2.98
N SER A 219 -17.78 17.04 3.01
CA SER A 219 -16.60 16.46 2.36
C SER A 219 -16.76 16.42 0.84
N THR A 220 -15.64 16.45 0.11
CA THR A 220 -15.64 16.21 -1.33
C THR A 220 -16.23 14.83 -1.64
N ASN A 221 -17.04 14.73 -2.70
CA ASN A 221 -17.59 13.47 -3.20
C ASN A 221 -16.47 12.64 -3.86
N ALA A 222 -15.66 12.00 -3.03
CA ALA A 222 -14.57 11.13 -3.45
C ALA A 222 -14.26 10.08 -2.38
N GLN A 223 -13.92 8.88 -2.80
CA GLN A 223 -13.40 7.86 -1.89
C GLN A 223 -12.10 8.34 -1.23
N GLY A 224 -12.01 8.19 0.09
CA GLY A 224 -10.86 8.64 0.87
C GLY A 224 -10.91 10.11 1.29
N ALA A 225 -11.88 10.92 0.80
CA ALA A 225 -12.11 12.26 1.33
C ALA A 225 -12.36 12.19 2.84
N ALA A 226 -11.71 13.04 3.63
CA ALA A 226 -11.65 12.88 5.07
C ALA A 226 -12.00 14.15 5.83
N ILE A 227 -12.51 13.94 7.04
CA ILE A 227 -12.67 14.96 8.07
C ILE A 227 -11.80 14.54 9.26
N GLU A 228 -11.08 15.47 9.84
CA GLU A 228 -10.18 15.20 10.97
C GLU A 228 -10.50 16.10 12.16
N TRP A 229 -10.49 15.49 13.34
CA TRP A 229 -10.67 16.16 14.63
C TRP A 229 -9.58 15.75 15.60
N ALA A 230 -9.44 16.50 16.68
CA ALA A 230 -8.61 16.16 17.82
C ALA A 230 -9.39 16.37 19.13
N VAL A 231 -9.29 15.39 20.03
CA VAL A 231 -9.89 15.44 21.36
C VAL A 231 -8.84 15.12 22.42
N ASN A 232 -8.92 15.80 23.57
CA ASN A 232 -8.07 15.54 24.71
C ASN A 232 -8.86 14.76 25.75
N ALA A 233 -8.47 13.50 25.99
CA ALA A 233 -9.10 12.63 26.97
C ALA A 233 -8.35 12.72 28.32
N PRO A 234 -9.05 12.93 29.45
CA PRO A 234 -8.41 13.05 30.75
C PRO A 234 -7.77 11.74 31.24
N THR A 235 -8.27 10.61 30.81
CA THR A 235 -7.77 9.26 31.13
C THR A 235 -7.86 8.35 29.91
N SER A 236 -7.03 7.32 29.87
CA SER A 236 -7.21 6.24 28.89
C SER A 236 -8.42 5.41 29.27
N GLY A 237 -9.26 5.06 28.29
CA GLY A 237 -10.47 4.28 28.51
C GLY A 237 -11.41 4.30 27.33
N ARG A 238 -12.59 3.74 27.55
CA ARG A 238 -13.65 3.64 26.57
C ARG A 238 -14.57 4.86 26.63
N TYR A 239 -14.86 5.44 25.47
CA TYR A 239 -15.66 6.65 25.30
C TYR A 239 -16.71 6.44 24.22
N THR A 240 -17.89 7.04 24.40
CA THR A 240 -18.91 7.07 23.33
C THR A 240 -18.67 8.28 22.42
N LEU A 241 -18.47 8.01 21.14
CA LEU A 241 -18.34 9.00 20.09
C LEU A 241 -19.62 9.04 19.27
N SER A 242 -20.15 10.22 19.00
CA SER A 242 -21.37 10.42 18.21
C SER A 242 -21.15 11.40 17.08
N PHE A 243 -21.72 11.11 15.90
CA PHE A 243 -21.77 12.01 14.74
C PHE A 243 -23.22 12.36 14.44
N ARG A 244 -23.54 13.65 14.30
CA ARG A 244 -24.81 14.08 13.72
C ARG A 244 -24.60 14.33 12.25
N PHE A 245 -25.39 13.68 11.41
CA PHE A 245 -25.18 13.65 9.96
C PHE A 245 -26.48 13.75 9.18
N ALA A 246 -26.38 14.21 7.91
CA ALA A 246 -27.45 14.14 6.92
C ALA A 246 -26.91 13.49 5.63
N ASN A 247 -27.65 12.50 5.11
CA ASN A 247 -27.36 11.85 3.85
C ASN A 247 -28.60 11.87 2.95
N GLY A 248 -28.76 12.91 2.16
CA GLY A 248 -29.84 13.05 1.18
C GLY A 248 -29.61 12.30 -0.14
N GLY A 249 -28.53 11.50 -0.23
CA GLY A 249 -28.25 10.64 -1.39
C GLY A 249 -29.12 9.41 -1.48
N THR A 250 -28.83 8.54 -2.43
CA THR A 250 -29.57 7.29 -2.67
C THR A 250 -28.87 6.05 -2.13
N ALA A 251 -27.66 6.21 -1.58
CA ALA A 251 -26.84 5.13 -1.02
C ALA A 251 -26.20 5.56 0.31
N ASN A 252 -25.83 4.58 1.13
CA ASN A 252 -25.10 4.83 2.37
C ASN A 252 -23.71 5.43 2.09
N ARG A 253 -23.32 6.43 2.85
CA ARG A 253 -22.04 7.14 2.73
C ARG A 253 -21.12 6.84 3.92
N ASN A 254 -20.85 5.55 4.11
CA ASN A 254 -20.10 5.05 5.25
C ASN A 254 -18.65 5.56 5.29
N GLY A 255 -18.12 5.72 6.50
CA GLY A 255 -16.76 6.17 6.73
C GLY A 255 -15.91 5.18 7.52
N SER A 256 -14.61 5.18 7.27
CA SER A 256 -13.60 4.52 8.11
C SER A 256 -13.04 5.55 9.09
N LEU A 257 -13.21 5.29 10.40
CA LEU A 257 -12.72 6.15 11.48
C LEU A 257 -11.44 5.57 12.07
N LEU A 258 -10.35 6.26 11.91
CA LEU A 258 -9.05 5.93 12.52
C LEU A 258 -8.81 6.79 13.75
N ILE A 259 -8.50 6.14 14.89
CA ILE A 259 -8.08 6.80 16.12
C ILE A 259 -6.54 6.74 16.21
N ASN A 260 -5.90 7.88 16.35
CA ASN A 260 -4.44 8.00 16.44
C ASN A 260 -3.74 7.29 15.26
N GLY A 261 -4.23 7.52 14.03
CA GLY A 261 -3.72 6.87 12.82
C GLY A 261 -3.94 5.35 12.78
N GLY A 262 -4.91 4.84 13.54
CA GLY A 262 -5.22 3.41 13.65
C GLY A 262 -4.55 2.70 14.84
N SER A 263 -3.66 3.36 15.58
CA SER A 263 -3.00 2.77 16.76
C SER A 263 -3.97 2.42 17.89
N ASN A 264 -5.10 3.13 18.00
CA ASN A 264 -6.14 2.92 19.00
C ASN A 264 -7.48 2.48 18.39
N GLY A 265 -7.49 2.02 17.15
CA GLY A 265 -8.64 1.43 16.50
C GLY A 265 -8.91 1.94 15.10
N ASN A 266 -9.58 1.08 14.34
CA ASN A 266 -10.14 1.37 13.02
C ASN A 266 -11.58 0.87 13.04
N TYR A 267 -12.53 1.80 12.92
CA TYR A 267 -13.96 1.54 13.05
C TYR A 267 -14.68 1.93 11.76
N THR A 268 -15.75 1.23 11.42
CA THR A 268 -16.65 1.66 10.36
C THR A 268 -17.80 2.45 10.97
N ILE A 269 -18.05 3.65 10.44
CA ILE A 269 -19.20 4.48 10.83
C ILE A 269 -20.23 4.37 9.73
N ASP A 270 -21.39 3.85 10.06
CA ASP A 270 -22.50 3.73 9.14
C ASP A 270 -23.26 5.06 9.08
N LEU A 271 -23.34 5.64 7.88
CA LEU A 271 -24.03 6.88 7.58
C LEU A 271 -25.14 6.59 6.53
N PRO A 272 -26.24 5.96 6.96
CA PRO A 272 -27.31 5.57 6.07
C PRO A 272 -28.03 6.76 5.45
N VAL A 273 -28.83 6.48 4.41
CA VAL A 273 -29.67 7.47 3.76
C VAL A 273 -30.68 8.04 4.75
N THR A 274 -30.75 9.37 4.86
CA THR A 274 -31.72 10.10 5.68
C THR A 274 -32.89 10.66 4.87
N ASN A 275 -32.97 10.33 3.58
CA ASN A 275 -33.98 10.72 2.60
C ASN A 275 -33.95 12.20 2.16
N ALA A 276 -33.29 13.09 2.89
CA ALA A 276 -33.08 14.48 2.49
C ALA A 276 -31.85 15.05 3.18
N TRP A 277 -31.19 16.01 2.53
CA TRP A 277 -30.04 16.75 3.07
C TRP A 277 -30.38 17.66 4.26
N ALA A 278 -31.67 17.94 4.48
CA ALA A 278 -32.18 18.67 5.63
C ALA A 278 -32.68 17.75 6.79
N THR A 279 -32.57 16.42 6.63
CA THR A 279 -32.95 15.44 7.64
C THR A 279 -31.70 14.91 8.35
N TRP A 280 -31.56 15.28 9.61
CA TRP A 280 -30.39 14.96 10.42
C TRP A 280 -30.66 13.81 11.38
N GLN A 281 -29.72 12.87 11.43
CA GLN A 281 -29.71 11.71 12.35
C GLN A 281 -28.42 11.70 13.14
N THR A 282 -28.34 10.85 14.17
CA THR A 282 -27.13 10.66 14.97
C THR A 282 -26.76 9.19 14.99
N VAL A 283 -25.49 8.90 14.77
CA VAL A 283 -24.89 7.57 14.97
C VAL A 283 -23.88 7.67 16.10
N SER A 284 -23.79 6.62 16.93
CA SER A 284 -22.85 6.57 18.05
C SER A 284 -22.06 5.26 18.01
N ILE A 285 -20.81 5.31 18.47
CA ILE A 285 -19.91 4.18 18.56
C ILE A 285 -19.02 4.29 19.80
N GLU A 286 -18.71 3.16 20.41
CA GLU A 286 -17.73 3.04 21.49
C GLU A 286 -16.32 2.95 20.91
N ILE A 287 -15.41 3.81 21.37
CA ILE A 287 -14.02 3.88 20.94
C ILE A 287 -13.07 3.89 22.14
N ASP A 288 -11.83 3.48 21.94
CA ASP A 288 -10.78 3.55 22.95
C ASP A 288 -9.93 4.80 22.72
N LEU A 289 -9.89 5.71 23.69
CA LEU A 289 -9.00 6.87 23.72
C LEU A 289 -7.87 6.66 24.73
N VAL A 290 -6.69 7.18 24.41
CA VAL A 290 -5.58 7.26 25.36
C VAL A 290 -5.60 8.60 26.11
N GLN A 291 -5.06 8.63 27.32
CA GLN A 291 -4.89 9.87 28.05
C GLN A 291 -4.12 10.91 27.22
N GLY A 292 -4.60 12.14 27.19
CA GLY A 292 -4.03 13.23 26.42
C GLY A 292 -4.66 13.38 25.05
N ASN A 293 -3.90 13.89 24.08
CA ASN A 293 -4.37 14.24 22.75
C ASN A 293 -4.60 13.02 21.88
N ASN A 294 -5.81 12.89 21.33
CA ASN A 294 -6.18 11.84 20.37
C ASN A 294 -6.61 12.49 19.05
N THR A 295 -6.15 11.96 17.93
CA THR A 295 -6.59 12.36 16.59
C THR A 295 -7.64 11.39 16.07
N LEU A 296 -8.70 11.93 15.47
CA LEU A 296 -9.80 11.18 14.88
C LEU A 296 -9.88 11.55 13.39
N LYS A 297 -9.82 10.56 12.52
CA LYS A 297 -9.91 10.76 11.07
C LYS A 297 -11.01 9.88 10.51
N LEU A 298 -12.08 10.51 10.01
CA LEU A 298 -13.18 9.85 9.32
C LEU A 298 -12.98 10.00 7.80
N SER A 299 -12.80 8.92 7.08
CA SER A 299 -12.55 8.90 5.63
C SER A 299 -13.64 8.16 4.88
N ALA A 300 -14.11 8.72 3.77
CA ALA A 300 -15.15 8.11 2.93
C ALA A 300 -14.73 6.74 2.37
N LEU A 301 -15.61 5.77 2.47
CA LEU A 301 -15.41 4.42 1.92
C LEU A 301 -15.89 4.29 0.46
N THR A 302 -16.71 5.24 -0.02
CA THR A 302 -17.27 5.23 -1.37
C THR A 302 -16.89 6.49 -2.15
N ALA A 303 -17.06 6.44 -3.47
CA ALA A 303 -16.81 7.58 -4.37
C ALA A 303 -17.80 8.75 -4.15
N ASP A 304 -18.91 8.52 -3.46
CA ASP A 304 -19.90 9.55 -3.12
C ASP A 304 -19.44 10.48 -1.98
N GLY A 305 -18.31 10.19 -1.34
CA GLY A 305 -17.83 10.94 -0.18
C GLY A 305 -18.52 10.54 1.13
N LEU A 306 -18.36 11.35 2.18
CA LEU A 306 -19.09 11.20 3.44
C LEU A 306 -20.47 11.87 3.36
N ALA A 307 -21.36 11.53 4.28
CA ALA A 307 -22.54 12.33 4.58
C ALA A 307 -22.13 13.72 5.10
N ASN A 308 -23.02 14.71 5.03
CA ASN A 308 -22.81 15.99 5.72
C ASN A 308 -22.75 15.75 7.22
N ILE A 309 -21.75 16.29 7.90
CA ILE A 309 -21.57 16.14 9.35
C ILE A 309 -21.81 17.48 10.03
N ASP A 310 -22.79 17.53 10.91
CA ASP A 310 -23.13 18.71 11.69
C ASP A 310 -22.14 18.89 12.86
N TRP A 311 -21.95 17.83 13.65
CA TRP A 311 -21.01 17.84 14.77
C TRP A 311 -20.47 16.44 15.10
N LEU A 312 -19.36 16.47 15.83
CA LEU A 312 -18.80 15.35 16.57
C LEU A 312 -19.01 15.59 18.06
N LYS A 313 -19.49 14.59 18.80
CA LYS A 313 -19.63 14.63 20.26
C LYS A 313 -18.91 13.46 20.90
N VAL A 314 -18.23 13.71 22.01
CA VAL A 314 -17.59 12.70 22.85
C VAL A 314 -18.20 12.77 24.23
N ASP A 315 -18.78 11.67 24.71
CA ASP A 315 -19.30 11.56 26.05
C ASP A 315 -18.19 11.13 27.02
N GLY A 316 -17.96 11.93 28.05
CA GLY A 316 -16.96 11.68 29.09
C GLY A 316 -16.69 12.93 29.91
N ALA A 317 -16.50 12.76 31.22
CA ALA A 317 -16.17 13.87 32.12
C ALA A 317 -14.81 14.48 31.73
N GLN A 318 -14.76 15.81 31.60
CA GLN A 318 -13.52 16.58 31.30
C GLN A 318 -12.85 16.30 29.97
N VAL A 319 -13.55 15.70 29.00
CA VAL A 319 -13.08 15.70 27.60
C VAL A 319 -13.09 17.12 27.08
N SER A 320 -12.07 17.50 26.34
CA SER A 320 -11.91 18.84 25.79
C SER A 320 -11.37 18.78 24.37
N ALA A 321 -11.30 19.94 23.69
CA ALA A 321 -10.63 20.03 22.40
C ALA A 321 -9.18 19.56 22.49
N GLY A 322 -8.78 18.68 21.58
CA GLY A 322 -7.40 18.32 21.39
C GLY A 322 -6.68 19.32 20.47
N THR A 323 -5.37 19.17 20.38
CA THR A 323 -4.54 19.96 19.49
C THR A 323 -4.48 19.28 18.12
N CYS A 324 -4.93 19.93 17.07
CA CYS A 324 -4.79 19.48 15.70
C CYS A 324 -3.32 19.43 15.30
N GLY A 325 -2.89 18.34 14.68
CA GLY A 325 -1.61 18.31 13.99
C GLY A 325 -1.63 19.34 12.85
N THR A 326 -0.68 20.27 12.81
CA THR A 326 -0.64 21.37 11.84
C THR A 326 -0.56 20.87 10.42
N VAL A 327 -1.63 21.04 9.63
CA VAL A 327 -1.60 21.00 8.16
C VAL A 327 -1.99 22.40 7.69
N ALA A 328 -1.09 23.06 7.00
CA ALA A 328 -1.31 24.40 6.47
C ALA A 328 -2.50 24.41 5.50
N SER A 329 -3.54 25.14 5.85
CA SER A 329 -4.67 25.45 4.96
C SER A 329 -4.44 26.81 4.32
N SER A 330 -4.48 26.84 2.99
CA SER A 330 -4.49 28.08 2.21
C SER A 330 -5.93 28.53 1.99
N SER A 331 -6.34 29.64 2.57
CA SER A 331 -7.30 30.56 1.94
C SER A 331 -7.24 31.92 2.59
N SER A 332 -7.15 32.90 1.72
CA SER A 332 -7.08 34.35 1.95
C SER A 332 -8.40 34.90 2.46
N SER A 333 -8.36 35.76 3.46
CA SER A 333 -8.82 37.13 3.37
C SER A 333 -8.69 37.86 4.72
N SER A 334 -8.25 39.09 4.59
CA SER A 334 -7.96 40.09 5.59
C SER A 334 -9.14 40.46 6.48
N VAL A 335 -8.91 40.68 7.78
CA VAL A 335 -9.27 41.90 8.51
C VAL A 335 -8.44 42.01 9.79
N LYS A 336 -7.85 43.20 10.00
CA LYS A 336 -7.14 43.63 11.20
C LYS A 336 -8.06 43.76 12.41
N SER A 337 -7.66 43.31 13.56
CA SER A 337 -7.75 44.11 14.78
C SER A 337 -6.87 43.53 15.90
N SER A 338 -6.22 44.47 16.57
CA SER A 338 -5.22 44.33 17.61
C SER A 338 -5.80 43.94 18.97
N SER A 339 -5.13 43.05 19.69
CA SER A 339 -4.68 43.28 21.06
C SER A 339 -3.96 42.04 21.66
N SER A 340 -2.90 42.35 22.31
CA SER A 340 -1.89 41.60 23.00
C SER A 340 -2.34 40.56 23.99
N SER A 341 -1.72 39.33 23.94
CA SER A 341 -0.95 38.76 25.06
C SER A 341 -0.46 37.36 24.77
N SER A 342 0.82 37.15 25.03
CA SER A 342 1.62 35.92 25.22
C SER A 342 1.21 34.68 24.41
N SER A 343 1.85 34.54 23.26
CA SER A 343 1.83 33.38 22.38
C SER A 343 3.04 32.48 22.70
N SER A 344 2.79 31.22 23.05
CA SER A 344 3.73 30.17 22.69
C SER A 344 3.44 29.79 21.23
N SER A 345 4.13 30.43 20.30
CA SER A 345 4.09 30.13 18.87
C SER A 345 4.61 28.70 18.66
N SER A 346 3.76 27.80 18.17
CA SER A 346 4.25 26.61 17.50
C SER A 346 4.98 27.06 16.22
N ALA A 347 6.31 27.07 16.29
CA ALA A 347 7.14 27.44 15.14
C ALA A 347 6.80 26.52 13.96
N ALA A 348 6.62 27.09 12.77
CA ALA A 348 6.49 26.33 11.52
C ALA A 348 7.63 25.29 11.46
N ALA A 349 7.31 24.04 11.08
CA ALA A 349 8.31 22.97 11.04
C ALA A 349 9.53 23.43 10.25
N LYS A 350 10.71 23.34 10.87
CA LYS A 350 11.97 23.86 10.32
C LYS A 350 12.29 23.18 8.99
N MET A 351 12.58 23.96 7.96
CA MET A 351 13.19 23.46 6.73
C MET A 351 14.70 23.46 6.88
N LEU A 352 15.32 22.34 6.50
CA LEU A 352 16.79 22.24 6.48
C LEU A 352 17.35 22.81 5.18
N THR A 353 18.61 23.24 5.21
CA THR A 353 19.34 23.54 3.98
C THR A 353 19.46 22.27 3.13
N LEU A 354 19.48 22.42 1.80
CA LEU A 354 19.73 21.30 0.88
C LEU A 354 21.21 21.17 0.52
N ASP A 355 22.03 22.15 0.86
CA ASP A 355 23.45 22.13 0.56
C ASP A 355 24.17 21.05 1.36
N GLY A 356 24.72 20.06 0.63
CA GLY A 356 25.33 18.86 1.18
C GLY A 356 24.36 17.71 1.44
N ASN A 357 23.04 17.88 1.22
CA ASN A 357 22.07 16.78 1.32
C ASN A 357 22.33 15.74 0.21
N PRO A 358 22.48 14.43 0.52
CA PRO A 358 22.79 13.41 -0.48
C PRO A 358 21.74 13.29 -1.60
N ALA A 359 20.44 13.39 -1.29
CA ALA A 359 19.37 13.29 -2.28
C ALA A 359 19.36 14.53 -3.21
N ALA A 360 19.54 15.73 -2.65
CA ALA A 360 19.68 16.96 -3.44
C ALA A 360 20.92 16.94 -4.31
N SER A 361 22.03 16.40 -3.80
CA SER A 361 23.29 16.24 -4.57
C SER A 361 23.12 15.28 -5.74
N TRP A 362 22.44 14.16 -5.54
CA TRP A 362 22.08 13.22 -6.61
C TRP A 362 21.17 13.89 -7.65
N PHE A 363 20.13 14.59 -7.20
CA PHE A 363 19.20 15.32 -8.08
C PHE A 363 19.96 16.33 -8.98
N ASN A 364 20.83 17.13 -8.39
CA ASN A 364 21.62 18.11 -9.15
C ASN A 364 22.56 17.45 -10.17
N LYS A 365 23.18 16.31 -9.84
CA LYS A 365 23.99 15.52 -10.78
C LYS A 365 23.16 14.94 -11.93
N SER A 366 21.91 14.57 -11.68
CA SER A 366 21.00 14.04 -12.69
C SER A 366 20.63 15.06 -13.76
N ARG A 367 20.60 16.35 -13.43
CA ARG A 367 20.32 17.45 -14.38
C ARG A 367 21.27 17.48 -15.56
N THR A 368 22.54 17.16 -15.32
CA THR A 368 23.62 17.19 -16.34
C THR A 368 24.23 15.82 -16.58
N LYS A 369 23.43 14.74 -16.37
CA LYS A 369 23.92 13.36 -16.50
C LYS A 369 24.45 13.05 -17.89
N TRP A 370 23.81 13.58 -18.91
CA TRP A 370 24.21 13.40 -20.31
C TRP A 370 24.33 14.75 -21.03
N ASN A 371 25.08 14.76 -22.12
CA ASN A 371 25.16 15.95 -22.98
C ASN A 371 23.77 16.24 -23.58
N THR A 372 23.42 17.51 -23.77
CA THR A 372 22.12 17.95 -24.32
C THR A 372 21.82 17.38 -25.69
N SER A 373 22.85 17.07 -26.50
CA SER A 373 22.70 16.39 -27.80
C SER A 373 22.13 14.97 -27.68
N ARG A 374 22.12 14.37 -26.52
CA ARG A 374 21.57 13.03 -26.27
C ARG A 374 20.08 13.03 -25.92
N ALA A 375 19.46 14.21 -25.78
CA ALA A 375 18.09 14.32 -25.28
C ALA A 375 17.06 13.56 -26.14
N ASP A 376 17.18 13.60 -27.46
CA ASP A 376 16.29 12.84 -28.35
C ASP A 376 16.49 11.34 -28.22
N ILE A 377 17.71 10.89 -28.00
CA ILE A 377 17.99 9.47 -27.74
C ILE A 377 17.42 9.04 -26.40
N VAL A 378 17.61 9.82 -25.33
CA VAL A 378 17.00 9.55 -24.04
C VAL A 378 15.48 9.46 -24.17
N MET A 379 14.85 10.44 -24.83
CA MET A 379 13.40 10.47 -25.05
C MET A 379 12.90 9.28 -25.86
N SER A 380 13.68 8.79 -26.85
CA SER A 380 13.28 7.67 -27.73
C SER A 380 13.12 6.33 -27.00
N TYR A 381 13.62 6.21 -25.77
CA TYR A 381 13.44 5.03 -24.91
C TYR A 381 12.28 5.14 -23.93
N GLN A 382 11.57 6.29 -23.90
CA GLN A 382 10.42 6.45 -23.05
C GLN A 382 9.32 5.46 -23.43
N GLN A 383 8.86 4.69 -22.47
CA GLN A 383 7.78 3.73 -22.63
C GLN A 383 6.44 4.45 -22.81
N SER A 384 5.42 3.77 -23.35
CA SER A 384 4.08 4.33 -23.54
C SER A 384 3.43 4.81 -22.24
N ASN A 385 3.77 4.17 -21.12
CA ASN A 385 3.32 4.55 -19.78
C ASN A 385 4.10 5.71 -19.16
N GLY A 386 5.09 6.26 -19.83
CA GLY A 386 5.89 7.39 -19.39
C GLY A 386 7.20 7.05 -18.67
N GLY A 387 7.41 5.80 -18.25
CA GLY A 387 8.66 5.35 -17.63
C GLY A 387 9.78 5.05 -18.62
N TRP A 388 10.96 4.73 -18.10
CA TRP A 388 12.10 4.24 -18.88
C TRP A 388 12.57 2.87 -18.39
N PRO A 389 13.18 2.05 -19.28
CA PRO A 389 13.87 0.83 -18.89
C PRO A 389 15.20 1.18 -18.18
N LYS A 390 15.65 0.29 -17.29
CA LYS A 390 16.92 0.48 -16.57
C LYS A 390 18.15 0.06 -17.36
N ASN A 391 19.34 0.49 -16.90
CA ASN A 391 20.66 0.05 -17.35
C ASN A 391 21.00 0.45 -18.78
N LEU A 392 20.48 1.56 -19.26
CA LEU A 392 20.87 2.13 -20.55
C LEU A 392 21.99 3.15 -20.38
N ASP A 393 23.06 3.00 -21.14
CA ASP A 393 24.06 4.04 -21.30
C ASP A 393 23.75 4.88 -22.54
N TYR A 394 23.07 5.99 -22.34
CA TYR A 394 22.67 6.89 -23.43
C TYR A 394 23.84 7.57 -24.15
N ASN A 395 25.07 7.46 -23.66
CA ASN A 395 26.25 7.92 -24.42
C ASN A 395 26.61 6.96 -25.55
N SER A 396 26.34 5.66 -25.38
CA SER A 396 26.75 4.61 -26.32
C SER A 396 25.62 4.05 -27.19
N VAL A 397 24.33 4.12 -26.74
CA VAL A 397 23.21 3.57 -27.50
C VAL A 397 22.73 4.51 -28.60
N SER A 398 22.19 3.93 -29.70
CA SER A 398 21.44 4.63 -30.76
C SER A 398 20.00 4.93 -30.29
N ALA A 399 19.22 5.66 -31.11
CA ALA A 399 17.81 5.92 -30.82
C ALA A 399 17.03 4.61 -30.66
N GLY A 400 16.20 4.57 -29.64
CA GLY A 400 15.27 3.47 -29.33
C GLY A 400 13.91 3.68 -30.00
N ASN A 401 12.98 2.79 -29.69
CA ASN A 401 11.59 2.84 -30.18
C ASN A 401 10.55 2.80 -29.03
N GLY A 402 10.97 3.12 -27.81
CA GLY A 402 10.10 3.02 -26.65
C GLY A 402 9.83 1.57 -26.23
N GLY A 403 8.60 1.29 -25.87
CA GLY A 403 8.10 0.01 -25.37
C GLY A 403 6.87 0.24 -24.53
N SER A 404 6.39 -0.78 -23.83
CA SER A 404 5.11 -0.66 -23.10
C SER A 404 5.10 -1.13 -21.65
N ASP A 405 6.09 -1.90 -21.22
CA ASP A 405 5.97 -2.66 -19.97
C ASP A 405 7.23 -2.74 -19.09
N SER A 406 8.29 -2.02 -19.45
CA SER A 406 9.57 -2.05 -18.72
C SER A 406 9.89 -0.75 -17.97
N GLY A 407 8.92 0.15 -17.79
CA GLY A 407 9.09 1.37 -17.00
C GLY A 407 9.41 1.02 -15.53
N THR A 408 10.46 1.65 -14.98
CA THR A 408 10.98 1.32 -13.66
C THR A 408 11.64 2.51 -12.97
N ILE A 409 11.72 2.47 -11.64
CA ILE A 409 12.53 3.41 -10.83
C ILE A 409 13.85 2.77 -10.37
N ASP A 410 14.10 1.52 -10.74
CA ASP A 410 15.30 0.77 -10.37
C ASP A 410 16.56 1.36 -11.03
N ASN A 411 17.69 1.37 -10.31
CA ASN A 411 18.95 1.98 -10.76
C ASN A 411 18.81 3.45 -11.20
N GLY A 412 17.82 4.16 -10.70
CA GLY A 412 17.56 5.56 -11.01
C GLY A 412 16.92 5.80 -12.38
N ALA A 413 16.47 4.75 -13.08
CA ALA A 413 15.71 4.88 -14.32
C ALA A 413 14.41 5.68 -14.09
N THR A 414 13.87 6.26 -15.13
CA THR A 414 12.74 7.20 -15.16
C THR A 414 13.03 8.51 -14.44
N ILE A 415 13.50 8.46 -13.18
CA ILE A 415 13.72 9.65 -12.37
C ILE A 415 14.93 10.47 -12.83
N THR A 416 15.99 9.82 -13.32
CA THR A 416 17.17 10.52 -13.88
C THR A 416 16.85 11.14 -15.23
N GLU A 417 16.17 10.40 -16.11
CA GLU A 417 15.73 10.85 -17.42
C GLU A 417 14.76 12.03 -17.32
N MET A 418 13.81 11.95 -16.38
CA MET A 418 12.86 13.04 -16.11
C MET A 418 13.57 14.34 -15.71
N VAL A 419 14.51 14.26 -14.77
CA VAL A 419 15.26 15.43 -14.28
C VAL A 419 16.16 16.01 -15.38
N TYR A 420 16.84 15.15 -16.13
CA TYR A 420 17.69 15.54 -17.26
C TYR A 420 16.89 16.24 -18.38
N LEU A 421 15.77 15.64 -18.82
CA LEU A 421 14.93 16.22 -19.87
C LEU A 421 14.26 17.53 -19.44
N ALA A 422 13.94 17.69 -18.15
CA ALA A 422 13.46 18.96 -17.62
C ALA A 422 14.53 20.06 -17.69
N GLU A 423 15.80 19.73 -17.43
CA GLU A 423 16.92 20.67 -17.62
C GLU A 423 17.12 21.05 -19.08
N VAL A 424 17.05 20.06 -19.99
CA VAL A 424 17.11 20.32 -21.43
C VAL A 424 15.96 21.22 -21.89
N TYR A 425 14.73 20.96 -21.41
CA TYR A 425 13.58 21.82 -21.69
C TYR A 425 13.80 23.23 -21.18
N LYS A 426 14.25 23.39 -19.94
CA LYS A 426 14.52 24.70 -19.34
C LYS A 426 15.56 25.50 -20.14
N SER A 427 16.56 24.82 -20.68
CA SER A 427 17.66 25.44 -21.44
C SER A 427 17.30 25.76 -22.90
N GLY A 428 16.45 24.96 -23.55
CA GLY A 428 16.19 25.03 -24.99
C GLY A 428 14.71 25.22 -25.39
N GLY A 429 13.76 25.15 -24.46
CA GLY A 429 12.35 25.46 -24.67
C GLY A 429 11.54 24.52 -25.57
N ASN A 430 12.10 23.39 -26.07
CA ASN A 430 11.37 22.48 -26.93
C ASN A 430 10.33 21.68 -26.16
N THR A 431 9.04 21.88 -26.51
CA THR A 431 7.88 21.32 -25.81
C THR A 431 7.83 19.79 -25.80
N LYS A 432 8.48 19.11 -26.77
CA LYS A 432 8.55 17.63 -26.76
C LYS A 432 9.21 17.09 -25.48
N TYR A 433 10.23 17.77 -24.95
CA TYR A 433 10.87 17.38 -23.70
C TYR A 433 9.98 17.66 -22.49
N ARG A 434 9.28 18.79 -22.48
CA ARG A 434 8.25 19.10 -21.47
C ARG A 434 7.19 18.00 -21.40
N ASP A 435 6.66 17.61 -22.55
CA ASP A 435 5.60 16.62 -22.63
C ASP A 435 6.09 15.22 -22.21
N SER A 436 7.35 14.89 -22.50
CA SER A 436 8.02 13.69 -22.01
C SER A 436 8.18 13.71 -20.47
N VAL A 437 8.60 14.85 -19.91
CA VAL A 437 8.73 15.04 -18.45
C VAL A 437 7.37 14.89 -17.74
N ARG A 438 6.29 15.43 -18.32
CA ARG A 438 4.92 15.27 -17.79
C ARG A 438 4.50 13.81 -17.73
N LYS A 439 4.72 13.05 -18.81
CA LYS A 439 4.45 11.60 -18.85
C LYS A 439 5.24 10.85 -17.77
N ALA A 440 6.50 11.23 -17.54
CA ALA A 440 7.29 10.62 -16.48
C ALA A 440 6.73 10.90 -15.07
N ALA A 441 6.28 12.12 -14.82
CA ALA A 441 5.62 12.46 -13.57
C ALA A 441 4.31 11.70 -13.37
N ASP A 442 3.50 11.57 -14.43
CA ASP A 442 2.27 10.76 -14.41
C ASP A 442 2.56 9.28 -14.14
N PHE A 443 3.65 8.73 -14.72
CA PHE A 443 4.13 7.39 -14.41
C PHE A 443 4.43 7.23 -12.91
N LEU A 444 5.18 8.13 -12.31
CA LEU A 444 5.53 8.06 -10.88
C LEU A 444 4.29 8.13 -9.98
N VAL A 445 3.34 9.04 -10.29
CA VAL A 445 2.11 9.17 -9.50
C VAL A 445 1.20 7.95 -9.68
N SER A 446 1.08 7.42 -10.91
CA SER A 446 0.23 6.27 -11.22
C SER A 446 0.79 4.95 -10.68
N SER A 447 2.10 4.84 -10.51
CA SER A 447 2.74 3.64 -9.94
C SER A 447 2.62 3.58 -8.41
N GLN A 448 2.25 4.69 -7.74
CA GLN A 448 2.19 4.75 -6.30
C GLN A 448 0.99 4.00 -5.74
N TYR A 449 1.23 3.07 -4.82
CA TYR A 449 0.19 2.41 -4.05
C TYR A 449 -0.61 3.41 -3.19
N SER A 450 -1.83 3.05 -2.84
CA SER A 450 -2.67 3.85 -1.93
C SER A 450 -2.00 4.13 -0.58
N THR A 451 -1.14 3.22 -0.12
CA THR A 451 -0.33 3.36 1.09
C THR A 451 0.81 4.37 0.98
N GLY A 452 1.15 4.81 -0.22
CA GLY A 452 2.28 5.69 -0.49
C GLY A 452 3.56 4.98 -0.95
N ALA A 453 3.60 3.65 -0.95
CA ALA A 453 4.72 2.85 -1.47
C ALA A 453 4.88 3.03 -2.99
N LEU A 454 6.09 2.82 -3.48
CA LEU A 454 6.40 2.74 -4.91
C LEU A 454 7.02 1.38 -5.23
N PRO A 455 6.47 0.63 -6.22
CA PRO A 455 7.06 -0.62 -6.68
C PRO A 455 8.30 -0.39 -7.54
N GLN A 456 9.07 -1.44 -7.77
CA GLN A 456 10.25 -1.38 -8.62
C GLN A 456 9.90 -1.12 -10.09
N PHE A 457 8.81 -1.73 -10.58
CA PHE A 457 8.30 -1.62 -11.95
C PHE A 457 6.82 -1.23 -11.96
N TYR A 458 6.42 -0.55 -13.02
CA TYR A 458 5.02 -0.34 -13.33
C TYR A 458 4.80 -0.46 -14.86
N PRO A 459 3.85 -1.29 -15.33
CA PRO A 459 2.95 -2.17 -14.56
C PRO A 459 3.67 -3.16 -13.65
N LEU A 460 2.97 -3.65 -12.62
CA LEU A 460 3.50 -4.60 -11.66
C LEU A 460 3.97 -5.90 -12.34
N LYS A 461 5.11 -6.45 -11.88
CA LYS A 461 5.74 -7.64 -12.46
C LYS A 461 5.53 -8.91 -11.62
N GLY A 462 4.99 -8.77 -10.43
CA GLY A 462 4.88 -9.84 -9.46
C GLY A 462 6.14 -10.06 -8.62
N GLY A 463 5.99 -10.82 -7.54
CA GLY A 463 7.07 -11.15 -6.64
C GLY A 463 7.67 -9.95 -5.93
N TYR A 464 8.97 -9.97 -5.70
CA TYR A 464 9.64 -8.91 -4.96
C TYR A 464 9.65 -7.55 -5.69
N ALA A 465 9.43 -7.52 -6.99
CA ALA A 465 9.37 -6.28 -7.76
C ALA A 465 8.17 -5.39 -7.39
N ASP A 466 7.14 -5.98 -6.78
CA ASP A 466 5.93 -5.30 -6.34
C ASP A 466 6.03 -4.79 -4.88
N HIS A 467 7.12 -5.08 -4.19
CA HIS A 467 7.38 -4.49 -2.87
C HIS A 467 7.66 -2.98 -2.99
N ALA A 468 7.42 -2.25 -1.91
CA ALA A 468 7.98 -0.90 -1.76
C ALA A 468 9.50 -0.97 -1.88
N THR A 469 10.07 -0.29 -2.88
CA THR A 469 11.47 -0.45 -3.20
C THR A 469 12.30 0.76 -2.76
N PHE A 470 13.05 0.59 -1.67
CA PHE A 470 14.14 1.50 -1.32
C PHE A 470 15.45 1.10 -2.01
N ASN A 471 15.52 -0.15 -2.52
CA ASN A 471 16.69 -0.64 -3.26
C ASN A 471 17.15 0.38 -4.30
N ASP A 472 18.46 0.59 -4.38
CA ASP A 472 19.13 1.57 -5.25
C ASP A 472 18.53 3.00 -5.13
N ASN A 473 17.98 3.33 -3.96
CA ASN A 473 17.31 4.59 -3.61
C ASN A 473 16.04 4.89 -4.42
N GLY A 474 15.44 3.89 -5.09
CA GLY A 474 14.36 4.08 -6.06
C GLY A 474 13.24 4.96 -5.53
N MET A 475 12.52 4.52 -4.49
CA MET A 475 11.40 5.26 -3.91
C MET A 475 11.84 6.60 -3.30
N ALA A 476 12.95 6.63 -2.58
CA ALA A 476 13.43 7.84 -1.92
C ALA A 476 13.73 8.97 -2.92
N TYR A 477 14.36 8.62 -4.03
CA TYR A 477 14.70 9.59 -5.06
C TYR A 477 13.52 9.94 -5.97
N ALA A 478 12.59 9.00 -6.22
CA ALA A 478 11.33 9.31 -6.90
C ALA A 478 10.53 10.35 -6.12
N LEU A 479 10.39 10.18 -4.81
CA LEU A 479 9.74 11.15 -3.94
C LEU A 479 10.50 12.48 -3.87
N THR A 480 11.84 12.47 -3.90
CA THR A 480 12.65 13.70 -3.99
C THR A 480 12.35 14.47 -5.28
N VAL A 481 12.25 13.80 -6.42
CA VAL A 481 11.93 14.42 -7.71
C VAL A 481 10.51 15.02 -7.68
N LEU A 482 9.52 14.28 -7.17
CA LEU A 482 8.16 14.79 -7.02
C LEU A 482 8.07 15.97 -6.05
N ASP A 483 8.80 15.95 -4.92
CA ASP A 483 8.86 17.06 -3.99
C ASP A 483 9.46 18.31 -4.64
N PHE A 484 10.57 18.17 -5.36
CA PHE A 484 11.22 19.29 -6.02
C PHE A 484 10.36 19.85 -7.16
N ALA A 485 9.63 19.00 -7.89
CA ALA A 485 8.65 19.43 -8.88
C ALA A 485 7.46 20.16 -8.23
N ALA A 486 6.93 19.66 -7.12
CA ALA A 486 5.85 20.27 -6.38
C ALA A 486 6.21 21.68 -5.86
N ASN A 487 7.47 21.87 -5.44
CA ASN A 487 7.97 23.10 -4.84
C ASN A 487 8.68 24.04 -5.84
N LYS A 488 8.47 23.86 -7.15
CA LYS A 488 9.05 24.71 -8.21
C LYS A 488 10.57 24.85 -8.10
N ARG A 489 11.28 23.80 -7.68
CA ARG A 489 12.74 23.81 -7.66
C ARG A 489 13.29 23.55 -9.06
N ALA A 490 14.33 24.30 -9.44
CA ALA A 490 14.97 24.12 -10.74
C ALA A 490 15.40 22.63 -10.93
N PRO A 491 15.15 22.04 -12.12
CA PRO A 491 14.71 22.63 -13.39
C PRO A 491 13.19 22.74 -13.55
N PHE A 492 12.38 22.49 -12.53
CA PHE A 492 10.91 22.51 -12.55
C PHE A 492 10.29 23.88 -12.19
N ASP A 493 11.07 24.95 -12.22
CA ASP A 493 10.69 26.31 -11.86
C ASP A 493 10.07 27.13 -13.03
N ASN A 494 9.65 26.44 -14.09
CA ASN A 494 9.00 26.96 -15.28
C ASN A 494 7.58 26.41 -15.45
N ASP A 495 7.03 26.45 -16.69
CA ASP A 495 5.69 25.97 -17.06
C ASP A 495 5.61 24.44 -17.29
N VAL A 496 6.65 23.67 -16.92
CA VAL A 496 6.66 22.22 -17.13
C VAL A 496 5.49 21.52 -16.44
N PHE A 497 5.07 22.03 -15.26
CA PHE A 497 3.93 21.51 -14.52
C PHE A 497 2.94 22.62 -14.15
N SER A 498 1.65 22.31 -14.24
CA SER A 498 0.57 23.16 -13.73
C SER A 498 0.51 23.13 -12.19
N ASP A 499 -0.20 24.06 -11.58
CA ASP A 499 -0.43 24.03 -10.13
C ASP A 499 -1.27 22.81 -9.71
N SER A 500 -2.18 22.32 -10.58
CA SER A 500 -2.89 21.05 -10.38
C SER A 500 -1.95 19.84 -10.32
N ASP A 501 -0.96 19.76 -11.22
CA ASP A 501 0.04 18.68 -11.18
C ASP A 501 0.88 18.76 -9.91
N ARG A 502 1.30 19.94 -9.51
CA ARG A 502 2.05 20.18 -8.27
C ARG A 502 1.26 19.78 -7.03
N ALA A 503 -0.05 19.97 -7.02
CA ALA A 503 -0.92 19.50 -5.93
C ALA A 503 -0.97 17.97 -5.87
N LYS A 504 -1.04 17.28 -7.02
CA LYS A 504 -0.95 15.81 -7.09
C LYS A 504 0.41 15.32 -6.54
N PHE A 505 1.50 15.98 -6.91
CA PHE A 505 2.85 15.63 -6.43
C PHE A 505 2.98 15.81 -4.92
N LYS A 506 2.45 16.91 -4.36
CA LYS A 506 2.40 17.11 -2.90
C LYS A 506 1.67 15.97 -2.20
N THR A 507 0.54 15.56 -2.75
CA THR A 507 -0.24 14.43 -2.21
C THR A 507 0.57 13.12 -2.27
N ALA A 508 1.25 12.85 -3.39
CA ALA A 508 2.09 11.68 -3.53
C ALA A 508 3.27 11.67 -2.55
N VAL A 509 3.94 12.82 -2.39
CA VAL A 509 5.03 13.00 -1.42
C VAL A 509 4.54 12.79 0.01
N THR A 510 3.40 13.37 0.39
CA THR A 510 2.81 13.20 1.73
C THR A 510 2.53 11.73 2.04
N LYS A 511 1.92 11.00 1.09
CA LYS A 511 1.70 9.55 1.24
C LYS A 511 3.02 8.78 1.35
N GLY A 512 4.02 9.14 0.55
CA GLY A 512 5.33 8.52 0.58
C GLY A 512 6.06 8.73 1.92
N VAL A 513 5.99 9.93 2.49
CA VAL A 513 6.52 10.24 3.83
C VAL A 513 5.82 9.38 4.89
N ASP A 514 4.49 9.34 4.87
CA ASP A 514 3.71 8.52 5.82
C ASP A 514 4.08 7.03 5.73
N TYR A 515 4.23 6.51 4.50
CA TYR A 515 4.70 5.15 4.27
C TYR A 515 6.10 4.91 4.89
N ILE A 516 7.05 5.79 4.61
CA ILE A 516 8.43 5.69 5.11
C ILE A 516 8.46 5.68 6.65
N LEU A 517 7.71 6.56 7.30
CA LEU A 517 7.63 6.63 8.76
C LEU A 517 7.04 5.36 9.37
N LYS A 518 6.04 4.75 8.72
CA LYS A 518 5.42 3.48 9.15
C LYS A 518 6.35 2.27 8.91
N ALA A 519 7.15 2.31 7.85
CA ALA A 519 8.06 1.23 7.48
C ALA A 519 9.38 1.24 8.27
N GLN A 520 9.69 2.31 9.02
CA GLN A 520 10.93 2.38 9.80
C GLN A 520 10.97 1.28 10.86
N TRP A 521 12.02 0.45 10.81
CA TRP A 521 12.12 -0.70 11.69
C TRP A 521 12.32 -0.31 13.15
N LYS A 522 11.63 -1.01 14.03
CA LYS A 522 11.81 -0.91 15.48
C LYS A 522 12.53 -2.14 15.99
N GLN A 523 13.76 -1.97 16.45
CA GLN A 523 14.52 -3.01 17.11
C GLN A 523 14.46 -2.81 18.62
N ASN A 524 13.94 -3.81 19.35
CA ASN A 524 13.73 -3.72 20.80
C ASN A 524 12.95 -2.45 21.22
N GLY A 525 11.92 -2.10 20.44
CA GLY A 525 11.06 -0.92 20.68
C GLY A 525 11.68 0.43 20.25
N LYS A 526 12.94 0.48 19.80
CA LYS A 526 13.59 1.71 19.35
C LYS A 526 13.64 1.77 17.82
N LEU A 527 13.32 2.94 17.26
CA LEU A 527 13.48 3.20 15.83
C LEU A 527 14.94 3.04 15.41
N THR A 528 15.15 2.45 14.23
CA THR A 528 16.47 2.26 13.60
C THR A 528 16.44 2.81 12.16
N VAL A 529 16.69 1.96 11.18
CA VAL A 529 16.72 2.29 9.75
C VAL A 529 15.77 1.36 8.97
N TRP A 530 15.83 1.33 7.66
CA TRP A 530 14.91 0.59 6.78
C TRP A 530 15.57 -0.60 6.14
N CYS A 531 14.78 -1.57 5.72
CA CYS A 531 15.18 -2.61 4.77
C CYS A 531 15.27 -2.03 3.35
N ALA A 532 15.99 -2.68 2.45
CA ALA A 532 16.02 -2.33 1.04
C ALA A 532 14.63 -2.48 0.37
N GLN A 533 13.79 -3.37 0.89
CA GLN A 533 12.41 -3.54 0.44
C GLN A 533 11.47 -3.80 1.61
N HIS A 534 10.24 -3.29 1.48
CA HIS A 534 9.18 -3.47 2.46
C HIS A 534 7.87 -3.88 1.75
N GLY A 535 7.01 -4.58 2.46
CA GLY A 535 5.69 -4.93 1.92
C GLY A 535 4.86 -3.68 1.67
N ALA A 536 4.26 -3.57 0.47
CA ALA A 536 3.54 -2.37 0.03
C ALA A 536 2.35 -2.00 0.94
N THR A 537 1.80 -2.96 1.70
CA THR A 537 0.63 -2.78 2.56
C THR A 537 0.89 -3.08 4.04
N ASP A 538 1.83 -3.96 4.35
CA ASP A 538 2.13 -4.39 5.72
C ASP A 538 3.34 -3.66 6.34
N TYR A 539 4.06 -2.87 5.54
CA TYR A 539 5.23 -2.07 5.96
C TYR A 539 6.41 -2.89 6.48
N GLN A 540 6.32 -4.23 6.46
CA GLN A 540 7.35 -5.09 7.03
C GLN A 540 8.54 -5.27 6.09
N PRO A 541 9.77 -5.46 6.60
CA PRO A 541 10.91 -5.85 5.80
C PRO A 541 10.60 -7.06 4.93
N LYS A 542 11.05 -7.06 3.69
CA LYS A 542 10.86 -8.14 2.72
C LYS A 542 12.18 -8.51 2.06
N LYS A 543 12.36 -9.81 1.81
CA LYS A 543 13.43 -10.29 0.95
C LYS A 543 13.16 -9.94 -0.52
N ALA A 544 14.21 -9.86 -1.31
CA ALA A 544 14.10 -9.80 -2.76
C ALA A 544 14.65 -11.09 -3.41
N ARG A 545 15.83 -11.02 -4.00
CA ARG A 545 16.50 -12.24 -4.51
C ARG A 545 16.92 -13.14 -3.34
N ALA A 546 17.21 -14.40 -3.59
CA ALA A 546 17.52 -15.38 -2.54
C ALA A 546 18.58 -14.86 -1.54
N TYR A 547 19.59 -14.15 -2.02
CA TYR A 547 20.67 -13.57 -1.22
C TYR A 547 20.38 -12.13 -0.69
N GLU A 548 19.21 -11.59 -0.92
CA GLU A 548 18.76 -10.30 -0.38
C GLU A 548 17.69 -10.53 0.68
N LEU A 549 18.16 -10.99 1.83
CA LEU A 549 17.32 -11.38 2.96
C LEU A 549 16.67 -10.15 3.62
N GLU A 550 15.59 -10.37 4.37
CA GLU A 550 15.01 -9.35 5.24
C GLU A 550 16.11 -8.85 6.20
N SER A 551 16.36 -7.54 6.16
CA SER A 551 17.51 -6.95 6.86
C SER A 551 17.34 -5.44 7.01
N LEU A 552 18.10 -4.81 7.91
CA LEU A 552 18.32 -3.37 7.83
C LEU A 552 19.35 -3.09 6.75
N SER A 553 19.13 -2.03 5.97
CA SER A 553 20.07 -1.66 4.92
C SER A 553 20.99 -0.51 5.37
N GLY A 554 22.28 -0.76 5.36
CA GLY A 554 23.31 0.27 5.55
C GLY A 554 23.51 1.16 4.33
N SER A 555 23.02 0.75 3.16
CA SER A 555 23.14 1.51 1.91
C SER A 555 21.90 2.39 1.66
N GLU A 556 20.75 1.76 1.49
CA GLU A 556 19.52 2.41 1.02
C GLU A 556 18.91 3.34 2.06
N SER A 557 19.11 3.08 3.35
CA SER A 557 18.63 3.95 4.42
C SER A 557 19.24 5.35 4.39
N VAL A 558 20.40 5.53 3.76
CA VAL A 558 21.00 6.85 3.53
C VAL A 558 20.11 7.71 2.62
N GLY A 559 19.62 7.14 1.51
CA GLY A 559 18.72 7.84 0.60
C GLY A 559 17.39 8.19 1.25
N VAL A 560 16.83 7.27 2.06
CA VAL A 560 15.59 7.50 2.81
C VAL A 560 15.75 8.64 3.81
N LEU A 561 16.82 8.64 4.61
CA LEU A 561 17.14 9.74 5.54
C LEU A 561 17.36 11.06 4.81
N ALA A 562 18.12 11.03 3.72
CA ALA A 562 18.38 12.23 2.92
C ALA A 562 17.07 12.83 2.37
N PHE A 563 16.12 12.00 1.88
CA PHE A 563 14.80 12.46 1.47
C PHE A 563 14.00 13.04 2.65
N LEU A 564 13.89 12.34 3.78
CA LEU A 564 13.20 12.87 4.96
C LEU A 564 13.75 14.22 5.42
N MET A 565 15.07 14.42 5.26
CA MET A 565 15.73 15.69 5.59
C MET A 565 15.50 16.79 4.53
N THR A 566 14.85 16.52 3.40
CA THR A 566 14.35 17.56 2.48
C THR A 566 12.96 18.08 2.87
N GLN A 567 12.25 17.38 3.76
CA GLN A 567 10.89 17.68 4.15
C GLN A 567 10.84 18.68 5.32
N PRO A 568 9.68 19.33 5.57
CA PRO A 568 9.46 20.08 6.80
C PRO A 568 9.70 19.15 8.01
N GLN A 569 10.57 19.56 8.93
CA GLN A 569 10.98 18.74 10.08
C GLN A 569 9.88 18.76 11.15
N THR A 570 8.83 17.97 10.94
CA THR A 570 7.81 17.69 11.95
C THR A 570 8.41 16.83 13.06
N ALA A 571 7.79 16.80 14.24
CA ALA A 571 8.27 15.98 15.35
C ALA A 571 8.44 14.49 14.99
N GLN A 572 7.58 13.94 14.12
CA GLN A 572 7.68 12.56 13.66
C GLN A 572 8.88 12.37 12.72
N ILE A 573 9.08 13.29 11.76
CA ILE A 573 10.23 13.24 10.85
C ILE A 573 11.52 13.46 11.63
N GLU A 574 11.56 14.42 12.56
CA GLU A 574 12.74 14.62 13.42
C GLU A 574 13.10 13.38 14.23
N ALA A 575 12.10 12.73 14.83
CA ALA A 575 12.33 11.49 15.59
C ALA A 575 12.87 10.38 14.70
N ALA A 576 12.32 10.20 13.50
CA ALA A 576 12.73 9.21 12.53
C ALA A 576 14.17 9.47 12.02
N VAL A 577 14.45 10.71 11.64
CA VAL A 577 15.78 11.14 11.17
C VAL A 577 16.81 10.98 12.28
N LYS A 578 16.52 11.47 13.49
CA LYS A 578 17.41 11.37 14.64
C LYS A 578 17.76 9.92 14.98
N ALA A 579 16.76 9.03 14.95
CA ALA A 579 16.98 7.61 15.19
C ALA A 579 17.90 6.99 14.14
N GLY A 580 17.64 7.23 12.85
CA GLY A 580 18.43 6.68 11.75
C GLY A 580 19.84 7.25 11.69
N VAL A 581 20.02 8.55 11.91
CA VAL A 581 21.33 9.20 11.94
C VAL A 581 22.17 8.68 13.12
N ASN A 582 21.57 8.55 14.31
CA ASN A 582 22.24 7.96 15.47
C ASN A 582 22.61 6.49 15.23
N TRP A 583 21.78 5.74 14.50
CA TRP A 583 22.11 4.37 14.11
C TRP A 583 23.37 4.34 13.25
N PHE A 584 23.47 5.21 12.22
CA PHE A 584 24.69 5.31 11.39
C PHE A 584 25.92 5.77 12.16
N ALA A 585 25.76 6.69 13.10
CA ALA A 585 26.86 7.23 13.91
C ALA A 585 27.32 6.28 15.02
N SER A 586 26.56 5.21 15.32
CA SER A 586 26.90 4.27 16.38
C SER A 586 28.12 3.40 16.01
N PRO A 587 29.12 3.29 16.88
CA PRO A 587 30.27 2.39 16.65
C PRO A 587 29.90 0.92 16.48
N SER A 588 28.70 0.51 16.89
CA SER A 588 28.23 -0.86 16.73
C SER A 588 27.72 -1.19 15.31
N THR A 589 27.59 -0.18 14.44
CA THR A 589 27.04 -0.35 13.09
C THR A 589 28.08 -0.28 11.98
N TYR A 590 29.32 0.06 12.28
CA TYR A 590 30.39 0.11 11.28
C TYR A 590 31.67 -0.54 11.79
N LEU A 591 32.51 -0.98 10.85
CA LEU A 591 33.89 -1.39 11.14
C LEU A 591 34.80 -0.16 11.11
N ALA A 592 35.36 0.21 12.25
CA ALA A 592 36.32 1.29 12.34
C ALA A 592 37.68 0.84 11.80
N ASN A 593 38.35 1.72 11.04
CA ASN A 593 39.64 1.47 10.38
C ASN A 593 39.58 0.39 9.29
N TYR A 594 38.40 0.16 8.66
CA TYR A 594 38.24 -0.72 7.52
C TYR A 594 37.51 -0.01 6.39
N THR A 595 37.77 -0.48 5.17
CA THR A 595 37.04 -0.08 3.94
C THR A 595 36.72 -1.31 3.14
N TYR A 596 35.72 -1.17 2.23
CA TYR A 596 35.39 -2.20 1.24
C TYR A 596 36.09 -1.86 -0.07
N ASP A 597 37.01 -2.72 -0.49
CA ASP A 597 37.76 -2.62 -1.74
C ASP A 597 37.34 -3.76 -2.69
N SER A 598 36.51 -3.43 -3.66
CA SER A 598 36.00 -4.41 -4.62
C SER A 598 37.09 -5.04 -5.49
N SER A 599 38.26 -4.41 -5.62
CA SER A 599 39.39 -5.00 -6.36
C SER A 599 39.99 -6.21 -5.64
N GLN A 600 39.78 -6.32 -4.32
CA GLN A 600 40.21 -7.45 -3.48
C GLN A 600 39.15 -8.51 -3.30
N ALA A 601 38.01 -8.39 -3.99
CA ALA A 601 36.85 -9.27 -3.77
C ALA A 601 37.11 -10.77 -4.07
N ALA A 602 38.09 -11.10 -4.90
CA ALA A 602 38.51 -12.49 -5.13
C ALA A 602 39.04 -13.17 -3.86
N THR A 603 39.59 -12.41 -2.92
CA THR A 603 40.11 -12.89 -1.64
C THR A 603 39.32 -12.35 -0.44
N ASN A 604 39.59 -11.12 -0.02
CA ASN A 604 38.87 -10.42 1.04
C ASN A 604 38.75 -8.94 0.74
N PRO A 605 37.56 -8.43 0.37
CA PRO A 605 37.38 -7.00 0.07
C PRO A 605 37.34 -6.10 1.32
N ILE A 606 37.31 -6.65 2.53
CA ILE A 606 37.32 -5.87 3.76
C ILE A 606 38.78 -5.67 4.19
N VAL A 607 39.34 -4.52 3.82
CA VAL A 607 40.75 -4.22 4.02
C VAL A 607 40.94 -3.14 5.08
N TYR A 608 42.02 -3.28 5.86
CA TYR A 608 42.38 -2.27 6.86
C TYR A 608 42.77 -0.95 6.19
N LYS A 609 42.16 0.14 6.67
CA LYS A 609 42.50 1.51 6.27
C LYS A 609 42.23 2.44 7.45
N ALA A 610 43.30 2.89 8.08
CA ALA A 610 43.23 3.75 9.26
C ALA A 610 42.32 4.98 9.04
N GLY A 611 41.46 5.30 9.99
CA GLY A 611 40.54 6.42 9.98
C GLY A 611 39.27 6.22 9.12
N SER A 612 39.16 5.11 8.40
CA SER A 612 37.95 4.80 7.60
C SER A 612 36.86 4.12 8.43
N ARG A 613 35.64 4.24 7.99
CA ARG A 613 34.48 3.52 8.52
C ARG A 613 33.79 2.76 7.39
N MET A 614 33.49 1.49 7.61
CA MET A 614 32.80 0.64 6.64
C MET A 614 31.48 0.14 7.24
N TRP A 615 30.39 0.44 6.58
CA TRP A 615 29.07 -0.13 6.87
C TRP A 615 28.84 -1.34 5.99
N TYR A 616 28.15 -2.37 6.56
CA TYR A 616 27.64 -3.49 5.79
C TYR A 616 26.44 -3.05 4.96
N ARG A 617 26.16 -3.74 3.86
CA ARG A 617 24.91 -3.53 3.13
C ARG A 617 23.71 -4.07 3.91
N PHE A 618 23.85 -5.23 4.55
CA PHE A 618 22.80 -5.90 5.30
C PHE A 618 23.14 -6.08 6.78
N TYR A 619 22.11 -5.84 7.63
CA TYR A 619 22.18 -6.07 9.08
C TYR A 619 21.00 -6.89 9.54
N ASP A 620 21.23 -7.81 10.47
CA ASP A 620 20.21 -8.65 11.06
C ASP A 620 19.18 -7.81 11.83
N LEU A 621 17.91 -8.08 11.61
CA LEU A 621 16.77 -7.31 12.17
C LEU A 621 16.72 -7.35 13.70
N ASN A 622 17.22 -8.42 14.32
CA ASN A 622 17.13 -8.62 15.76
C ASN A 622 18.40 -8.21 16.49
N THR A 623 19.55 -8.55 15.92
CA THR A 623 20.86 -8.39 16.59
C THR A 623 21.65 -7.18 16.13
N ASN A 624 21.24 -6.54 15.03
CA ASN A 624 21.96 -5.44 14.37
C ASN A 624 23.38 -5.83 13.93
N ARG A 625 23.66 -7.11 13.77
CA ARG A 625 24.95 -7.61 13.29
C ARG A 625 24.98 -7.56 11.76
N GLY A 626 26.04 -6.97 11.20
CA GLY A 626 26.29 -7.01 9.76
C GLY A 626 26.50 -8.43 9.26
N PHE A 627 25.98 -8.76 8.07
CA PHE A 627 26.10 -10.09 7.49
C PHE A 627 26.20 -10.02 5.96
N PHE A 628 26.53 -11.18 5.38
CA PHE A 628 26.61 -11.47 3.96
C PHE A 628 25.72 -12.67 3.65
N SER A 629 25.34 -12.87 2.39
CA SER A 629 24.53 -14.05 2.03
C SER A 629 24.82 -14.55 0.61
N ASP A 630 24.79 -15.86 0.43
CA ASP A 630 25.06 -16.51 -0.84
C ASP A 630 23.79 -16.76 -1.66
N ARG A 631 23.94 -17.29 -2.87
CA ARG A 631 22.86 -17.51 -3.85
C ARG A 631 21.72 -18.39 -3.32
N ASP A 632 22.03 -19.31 -2.42
CA ASP A 632 21.05 -20.20 -1.79
C ASP A 632 20.32 -19.54 -0.59
N GLY A 633 20.72 -18.31 -0.20
CA GLY A 633 20.20 -17.61 0.97
C GLY A 633 20.93 -17.94 2.27
N SER A 634 22.00 -18.72 2.23
CA SER A 634 22.86 -18.97 3.40
C SER A 634 23.49 -17.67 3.90
N LYS A 635 23.39 -17.44 5.21
CA LYS A 635 23.91 -16.23 5.89
C LYS A 635 25.31 -16.48 6.44
N PHE A 636 26.22 -15.54 6.18
CA PHE A 636 27.60 -15.54 6.65
C PHE A 636 27.94 -14.28 7.41
N TYR A 637 28.85 -14.37 8.36
CA TYR A 637 29.39 -13.24 9.12
C TYR A 637 30.85 -12.96 8.81
N ASP A 638 31.46 -13.79 7.97
CA ASP A 638 32.78 -13.64 7.39
C ASP A 638 32.63 -13.77 5.86
N ILE A 639 32.97 -12.71 5.14
CA ILE A 639 32.80 -12.64 3.70
C ILE A 639 33.67 -13.65 2.94
N THR A 640 34.75 -14.10 3.53
CA THR A 640 35.66 -15.09 2.93
C THR A 640 35.04 -16.49 2.85
N GLN A 641 34.00 -16.75 3.63
CA GLN A 641 33.24 -18.02 3.61
C GLN A 641 32.20 -18.11 2.50
N MET A 642 31.92 -17.00 1.82
CA MET A 642 31.00 -16.96 0.69
C MET A 642 31.63 -17.54 -0.57
N SER A 643 30.80 -17.96 -1.53
CA SER A 643 31.24 -18.25 -2.88
C SER A 643 31.94 -17.03 -3.50
N GLU A 644 33.00 -17.28 -4.27
CA GLU A 644 33.74 -16.19 -4.96
C GLU A 644 32.80 -15.42 -5.91
N GLU A 645 31.92 -16.13 -6.63
CA GLU A 645 30.95 -15.51 -7.53
C GLU A 645 30.09 -14.48 -6.80
N ARG A 646 29.60 -14.78 -5.61
CA ARG A 646 28.74 -13.87 -4.89
C ARG A 646 29.55 -12.77 -4.20
N ARG A 647 30.72 -13.09 -3.71
CA ARG A 647 31.66 -12.12 -3.10
C ARG A 647 32.12 -11.04 -4.09
N THR A 648 32.40 -11.43 -5.34
CA THR A 648 32.84 -10.52 -6.41
C THR A 648 31.70 -9.81 -7.15
N GLY A 649 30.51 -10.41 -7.20
CA GLY A 649 29.38 -9.95 -8.00
C GLY A 649 28.38 -9.03 -7.26
N TYR A 650 28.71 -8.53 -6.04
CA TYR A 650 27.82 -7.70 -5.26
C TYR A 650 28.59 -6.76 -4.31
N SER A 651 28.04 -5.57 -4.06
CA SER A 651 28.63 -4.60 -3.13
C SER A 651 28.13 -4.85 -1.71
N TRP A 652 28.91 -5.56 -0.90
CA TRP A 652 28.53 -6.00 0.43
C TRP A 652 28.83 -5.00 1.54
N GLY A 653 29.66 -4.00 1.25
CA GLY A 653 30.07 -2.98 2.21
C GLY A 653 30.51 -1.70 1.51
N GLY A 654 30.63 -0.62 2.28
CA GLY A 654 31.07 0.67 1.76
C GLY A 654 31.06 1.76 2.83
N SER A 655 31.49 2.94 2.45
CA SER A 655 31.45 4.15 3.28
C SER A 655 30.06 4.80 3.30
N TYR A 656 29.01 4.00 3.31
CA TYR A 656 27.62 4.44 3.08
C TYR A 656 27.17 5.56 4.01
N GLY A 657 27.47 5.44 5.32
CA GLY A 657 27.01 6.39 6.33
C GLY A 657 27.74 7.74 6.35
N GLU A 658 28.88 7.88 5.66
CA GLU A 658 29.71 9.10 5.76
C GLU A 658 28.95 10.36 5.31
N SER A 659 28.25 10.28 4.17
CA SER A 659 27.56 11.44 3.61
C SER A 659 26.39 11.90 4.47
N ILE A 660 25.62 10.96 5.03
CA ILE A 660 24.48 11.32 5.87
C ILE A 660 24.89 11.80 7.25
N ILE A 661 25.96 11.24 7.84
CA ILE A 661 26.54 11.71 9.10
C ILE A 661 27.07 13.14 8.92
N SER A 662 27.86 13.39 7.88
CA SER A 662 28.40 14.72 7.58
C SER A 662 27.29 15.76 7.40
N PHE A 663 26.25 15.39 6.68
CA PHE A 663 25.09 16.28 6.50
C PHE A 663 24.33 16.50 7.82
N ALA A 664 24.11 15.45 8.61
CA ALA A 664 23.45 15.53 9.91
C ALA A 664 24.19 16.44 10.89
N GLN A 665 25.53 16.38 10.94
CA GLN A 665 26.37 17.30 11.71
C GLN A 665 26.17 18.75 11.25
N LYS A 666 26.19 18.98 9.93
CA LYS A 666 25.99 20.31 9.35
C LYS A 666 24.66 20.95 9.74
N VAL A 667 23.60 20.18 9.88
CA VAL A 667 22.24 20.68 10.15
C VAL A 667 21.79 20.52 11.60
N GLY A 668 22.66 19.99 12.49
CA GLY A 668 22.45 19.92 13.94
C GLY A 668 21.62 18.72 14.42
N TYR A 669 21.70 17.59 13.73
CA TYR A 669 21.17 16.30 14.20
C TYR A 669 22.18 15.46 15.00
N LEU A 670 23.47 15.73 14.79
CA LEU A 670 24.63 15.16 15.52
C LEU A 670 25.51 16.26 16.05
#